data_b397a2b6ccccb7bb16e22441bf88191d
#
_entry.id   b397a2b6ccccb7bb16e22441bf88191d
#
_cell.length_a   1.000
_cell.length_b   1.000
_cell.length_c   1.000
_cell.angle_alpha   90.00
_cell.angle_beta   90.00
_cell.angle_gamma   90.00
#
_symmetry.space_group_name_H-M   'P 1'
#
loop_
_entity.id
_entity.type
_entity.pdbx_description
1 polymer ?
#
loop_
_entity_poly.entity_id
_entity_poly.type
_entity_poly.pdbx_seq_one_letter_code
_entity_poly.pdbx_strand_id
1 'polypeptide(L)'
;MKCKTFLRRLAATCCVLALLVTSAAALSVEDARALLEETYVDALPEAAYEADTLEELFAAIGDPYTYYMTAEEYSDFLSSVEHEDSITGIGAAINYTDEGILLTGVLAGGGAEDVGLQAGDVIIAIEGESCAPAGEAHRALLVGEAGTYVNVTVRHADGREEDYRIERRLVEIHNTSTALWDGGIAYIDCDSFGSDTGTYFAQGIQDYDDDAHIFVVDIRNNTGGVTSSAVYSTGTFTGPAALLYLRDKAGTYRQSVNYYDALTEDPVIVLTNAYSASAAEIFAADIRDCGAGILLGGRTYGKGVAQVVYNWMTHPSLFDGDALKITAYRFYSADGNTNDLIGVFPTLLVNSNLAQDVAKLLAEEEPSRPEGYLRLGLNGWYFYVDLDKAQAEEYQAAFSDLLSALPPDVDIAIGAGSLWVETTAREVVETYGGEDFQSRWFSDVADSPYADAINTLATYGILNGDSSGSFNPTGELTRAQLCALMAQALGIGYTGESQFSDVSADRWYASAVNAMAELGFVEGYSDGTFQPDALLTYEQFITFMSRLAAYLNLDVYEYVKDQDAQALAEDAELAAFSSWAKSGVDVMARMMRSSADDSVVSMLPVALEDINPQATVLREEAAATLNNLLQMLGIIDY
;
A
#
# COMPACT_ATOMS: atom_id res chain seq x y z
N MET A 1 45.36 -14.86 -65.10
CA MET A 1 46.16 -14.66 -63.87
C MET A 1 45.83 -13.32 -63.16
N LYS A 2 44.60 -12.82 -63.23
CA LYS A 2 44.18 -11.55 -62.54
C LYS A 2 42.99 -11.71 -61.57
N CYS A 3 42.52 -12.95 -61.36
CA CYS A 3 41.35 -13.21 -60.53
C CYS A 3 41.68 -13.77 -59.11
N LYS A 4 42.90 -14.16 -58.82
CA LYS A 4 43.31 -14.71 -57.51
C LYS A 4 43.86 -13.64 -56.53
N THR A 5 44.10 -12.43 -56.97
CA THR A 5 44.63 -11.36 -56.13
C THR A 5 43.51 -10.49 -55.53
N PHE A 6 42.30 -10.54 -56.12
CA PHE A 6 41.14 -9.76 -55.60
C PHE A 6 40.47 -10.47 -54.45
N LEU A 7 40.40 -11.81 -54.45
CA LEU A 7 39.82 -12.59 -53.34
C LEU A 7 40.71 -12.61 -52.09
N ARG A 8 42.03 -12.40 -52.20
CA ARG A 8 42.92 -12.32 -51.02
C ARG A 8 42.89 -10.97 -50.32
N ARG A 9 42.46 -9.88 -50.99
CA ARG A 9 42.28 -8.57 -50.36
C ARG A 9 40.92 -8.41 -49.75
N LEU A 10 39.88 -9.12 -50.18
CA LEU A 10 38.57 -9.13 -49.55
C LEU A 10 38.55 -9.97 -48.27
N ALA A 11 39.32 -11.06 -48.23
CA ALA A 11 39.45 -11.87 -47.01
C ALA A 11 40.29 -11.22 -45.92
N ALA A 12 41.22 -10.33 -46.26
CA ALA A 12 42.01 -9.59 -45.27
C ALA A 12 41.29 -8.34 -44.72
N THR A 13 40.28 -7.80 -45.43
CA THR A 13 39.48 -6.65 -44.97
C THR A 13 38.28 -7.12 -44.14
N CYS A 14 37.76 -8.36 -44.30
CA CYS A 14 36.73 -8.93 -43.44
C CYS A 14 37.27 -9.48 -42.10
N CYS A 15 38.59 -9.77 -42.02
CA CYS A 15 39.18 -10.23 -40.73
C CYS A 15 39.67 -9.10 -39.83
N VAL A 16 39.63 -7.84 -40.27
CA VAL A 16 40.00 -6.67 -39.42
C VAL A 16 38.77 -5.91 -38.90
N LEU A 17 37.55 -6.21 -39.39
CA LEU A 17 36.30 -5.66 -38.85
C LEU A 17 35.60 -6.59 -37.83
N ALA A 18 36.21 -7.71 -37.45
CA ALA A 18 35.65 -8.65 -36.49
C ALA A 18 36.39 -8.67 -35.13
N LEU A 19 37.11 -7.60 -34.79
CA LEU A 19 37.83 -7.49 -33.52
C LEU A 19 37.76 -6.07 -32.93
N LEU A 20 36.58 -5.48 -32.94
CA LEU A 20 36.18 -4.41 -32.04
C LEU A 20 34.77 -4.71 -31.54
N VAL A 21 34.57 -5.92 -31.04
CA VAL A 21 33.65 -6.12 -29.92
C VAL A 21 34.47 -5.68 -28.71
N THR A 22 34.43 -4.40 -28.42
CA THR A 22 34.72 -3.94 -27.08
C THR A 22 33.70 -4.67 -26.21
N SER A 23 34.18 -5.57 -25.35
CA SER A 23 33.37 -5.96 -24.20
C SER A 23 32.88 -4.67 -23.59
N ALA A 24 31.57 -4.46 -23.48
CA ALA A 24 31.06 -3.36 -22.70
C ALA A 24 31.75 -3.47 -21.33
N ALA A 25 32.41 -2.41 -20.91
CA ALA A 25 32.98 -2.36 -19.59
C ALA A 25 31.77 -2.39 -18.61
N ALA A 26 31.89 -3.11 -17.51
CA ALA A 26 30.91 -3.00 -16.44
C ALA A 26 30.65 -1.52 -16.14
N LEU A 27 29.40 -1.18 -15.82
CA LEU A 27 28.96 0.19 -15.53
C LEU A 27 29.96 0.90 -14.60
N SER A 28 30.50 2.04 -15.02
CA SER A 28 31.43 2.80 -14.16
C SER A 28 30.66 3.58 -13.08
N VAL A 29 31.35 3.90 -11.98
CA VAL A 29 30.77 4.74 -10.90
C VAL A 29 30.37 6.11 -11.42
N GLU A 30 31.20 6.69 -12.32
CA GLU A 30 30.91 7.98 -12.93
C GLU A 30 29.66 7.94 -13.82
N ASP A 31 29.50 6.89 -14.64
CA ASP A 31 28.31 6.74 -15.50
C ASP A 31 27.04 6.47 -14.65
N ALA A 32 27.15 5.63 -13.61
CA ALA A 32 26.05 5.39 -12.67
C ALA A 32 25.62 6.68 -11.95
N ARG A 33 26.60 7.46 -11.46
CA ARG A 33 26.34 8.75 -10.81
C ARG A 33 25.69 9.74 -11.77
N ALA A 34 26.13 9.81 -13.01
CA ALA A 34 25.53 10.69 -14.02
C ALA A 34 24.06 10.33 -14.29
N LEU A 35 23.72 9.03 -14.41
CA LEU A 35 22.34 8.56 -14.56
C LEU A 35 21.50 8.88 -13.33
N LEU A 36 22.07 8.74 -12.12
CA LEU A 36 21.40 9.09 -10.87
C LEU A 36 21.16 10.61 -10.76
N GLU A 37 22.16 11.44 -11.12
CA GLU A 37 21.99 12.90 -11.15
C GLU A 37 20.88 13.34 -12.10
N GLU A 38 20.70 12.65 -13.21
CA GLU A 38 19.64 12.93 -14.18
C GLU A 38 18.28 12.47 -13.72
N THR A 39 18.20 11.28 -13.10
CA THR A 39 16.94 10.52 -12.97
C THR A 39 16.45 10.35 -11.54
N TYR A 40 17.35 10.20 -10.56
CA TYR A 40 16.94 9.91 -9.19
C TYR A 40 16.03 11.01 -8.62
N VAL A 41 14.90 10.60 -8.05
CA VAL A 41 13.78 11.51 -7.68
C VAL A 41 14.16 12.58 -6.67
N ASP A 42 15.13 12.30 -5.79
CA ASP A 42 15.63 13.23 -4.78
C ASP A 42 17.03 13.76 -5.10
N ALA A 43 17.51 14.71 -4.31
CA ALA A 43 18.89 15.18 -4.42
C ALA A 43 19.84 14.08 -3.92
N LEU A 44 20.95 13.86 -4.63
CA LEU A 44 21.98 12.94 -4.16
C LEU A 44 22.67 13.49 -2.91
N PRO A 45 22.91 12.68 -1.88
CA PRO A 45 23.66 13.09 -0.70
C PRO A 45 25.12 13.36 -1.04
N GLU A 46 25.79 14.21 -0.26
CA GLU A 46 27.20 14.60 -0.50
C GLU A 46 28.12 13.38 -0.57
N ALA A 47 27.90 12.37 0.27
CA ALA A 47 28.66 11.13 0.28
C ALA A 47 28.58 10.34 -1.04
N ALA A 48 27.51 10.47 -1.82
CA ALA A 48 27.39 9.84 -3.14
C ALA A 48 28.39 10.40 -4.17
N TYR A 49 28.82 11.64 -4.00
CA TYR A 49 29.85 12.26 -4.86
C TYR A 49 31.27 11.82 -4.50
N GLU A 50 31.47 11.33 -3.29
CA GLU A 50 32.77 10.87 -2.79
C GLU A 50 32.97 9.35 -2.99
N ALA A 51 31.94 8.61 -3.41
CA ALA A 51 31.99 7.17 -3.62
C ALA A 51 32.94 6.76 -4.75
N ASP A 52 33.81 5.80 -4.50
CA ASP A 52 34.76 5.22 -5.46
C ASP A 52 34.26 3.90 -6.09
N THR A 53 33.22 3.28 -5.49
CA THR A 53 32.62 2.03 -5.96
C THR A 53 31.10 2.14 -6.09
N LEU A 54 30.47 1.28 -6.90
CA LEU A 54 29.01 1.22 -7.00
C LEU A 54 28.36 0.88 -5.66
N GLU A 55 28.99 -0.02 -4.89
CA GLU A 55 28.51 -0.40 -3.56
C GLU A 55 28.48 0.80 -2.60
N GLU A 56 29.56 1.59 -2.55
CA GLU A 56 29.63 2.82 -1.77
C GLU A 56 28.60 3.86 -2.24
N LEU A 57 28.41 4.00 -3.57
CA LEU A 57 27.46 4.93 -4.16
C LEU A 57 26.02 4.61 -3.74
N PHE A 58 25.59 3.35 -3.88
CA PHE A 58 24.24 2.95 -3.49
C PHE A 58 24.05 2.93 -1.97
N ALA A 59 25.07 2.57 -1.21
CA ALA A 59 25.03 2.67 0.25
C ALA A 59 24.88 4.12 0.72
N ALA A 60 25.53 5.07 0.04
CA ALA A 60 25.42 6.50 0.35
C ALA A 60 24.00 7.04 0.04
N ILE A 61 23.36 6.56 -1.03
CA ILE A 61 21.98 6.94 -1.38
C ILE A 61 20.98 6.38 -0.35
N GLY A 62 21.19 5.15 0.11
CA GLY A 62 20.36 4.52 1.13
C GLY A 62 18.95 4.12 0.67
N ASP A 63 18.62 4.25 -0.62
CA ASP A 63 17.35 3.83 -1.20
C ASP A 63 17.38 2.34 -1.55
N PRO A 64 16.55 1.49 -0.89
CA PRO A 64 16.55 0.06 -1.15
C PRO A 64 16.02 -0.33 -2.54
N TYR A 65 15.41 0.60 -3.26
CA TYR A 65 14.82 0.39 -4.59
C TYR A 65 15.74 0.82 -5.73
N THR A 66 16.84 1.52 -5.41
CA THR A 66 17.85 1.99 -6.39
C THR A 66 19.12 1.16 -6.25
N TYR A 67 19.41 0.31 -7.27
CA TYR A 67 20.56 -0.59 -7.25
C TYR A 67 20.96 -1.05 -8.65
N TYR A 68 22.21 -1.51 -8.75
CA TYR A 68 22.75 -2.14 -9.94
C TYR A 68 22.48 -3.65 -9.90
N MET A 69 22.16 -4.23 -11.06
CA MET A 69 21.96 -5.66 -11.28
C MET A 69 22.99 -6.19 -12.26
N THR A 70 23.72 -7.23 -11.90
CA THR A 70 24.51 -8.02 -12.83
C THR A 70 23.61 -8.66 -13.88
N ALA A 71 24.19 -9.21 -14.95
CA ALA A 71 23.40 -9.87 -16.02
C ALA A 71 22.57 -11.04 -15.50
N GLU A 72 23.06 -11.78 -14.50
CA GLU A 72 22.34 -12.87 -13.84
C GLU A 72 21.16 -12.32 -13.01
N GLU A 73 21.42 -11.35 -12.13
CA GLU A 73 20.39 -10.70 -11.32
C GLU A 73 19.33 -9.98 -12.15
N TYR A 74 19.73 -9.38 -13.29
CA TYR A 74 18.77 -8.75 -14.18
C TYR A 74 17.91 -9.77 -14.93
N SER A 75 18.46 -10.91 -15.31
CA SER A 75 17.70 -12.04 -15.87
C SER A 75 16.68 -12.57 -14.87
N ASP A 76 17.09 -12.75 -13.61
CA ASP A 76 16.19 -13.19 -12.53
C ASP A 76 15.11 -12.15 -12.24
N PHE A 77 15.48 -10.85 -12.24
CA PHE A 77 14.51 -9.75 -12.11
C PHE A 77 13.49 -9.75 -13.26
N LEU A 78 13.93 -9.89 -14.52
CA LEU A 78 12.99 -9.98 -15.65
C LEU A 78 12.05 -11.18 -15.50
N SER A 79 12.58 -12.34 -15.16
CA SER A 79 11.76 -13.54 -14.91
C SER A 79 10.73 -13.32 -13.79
N SER A 80 11.07 -12.54 -12.78
CA SER A 80 10.16 -12.21 -11.66
C SER A 80 9.08 -11.18 -12.03
N VAL A 81 9.35 -10.29 -12.99
CA VAL A 81 8.44 -9.23 -13.43
C VAL A 81 7.58 -9.66 -14.61
N GLU A 82 8.21 -10.39 -15.57
CA GLU A 82 7.49 -10.93 -16.74
C GLU A 82 6.58 -12.07 -16.34
N HIS A 83 6.67 -12.58 -15.12
CA HIS A 83 6.17 -13.85 -14.66
C HIS A 83 6.20 -14.86 -15.80
N GLU A 84 7.05 -15.89 -15.72
CA GLU A 84 6.73 -17.07 -16.48
C GLU A 84 5.40 -17.56 -15.90
N ASP A 85 4.29 -17.10 -16.50
CA ASP A 85 2.92 -17.49 -16.15
C ASP A 85 2.69 -18.99 -16.37
N SER A 86 3.77 -19.75 -16.44
CA SER A 86 3.74 -21.18 -16.68
C SER A 86 4.87 -21.92 -15.98
N ILE A 87 4.54 -23.01 -15.37
CA ILE A 87 5.50 -23.97 -14.82
C ILE A 87 5.34 -25.31 -15.54
N THR A 88 6.45 -25.93 -15.95
CA THR A 88 6.40 -27.28 -16.48
C THR A 88 6.60 -28.29 -15.36
N GLY A 89 5.51 -28.88 -14.90
CA GLY A 89 5.52 -29.83 -13.79
C GLY A 89 4.20 -30.60 -13.67
N ILE A 90 3.94 -31.13 -12.48
CA ILE A 90 2.71 -31.89 -12.21
C ILE A 90 1.45 -30.99 -12.09
N GLY A 91 1.60 -29.66 -11.97
CA GLY A 91 0.48 -28.73 -11.81
C GLY A 91 -0.12 -28.76 -10.40
N ALA A 92 0.69 -28.52 -9.37
CA ALA A 92 0.24 -28.42 -7.99
C ALA A 92 1.02 -27.35 -7.22
N ALA A 93 0.32 -26.59 -6.38
CA ALA A 93 0.90 -25.75 -5.35
C ALA A 93 1.29 -26.63 -4.14
N ILE A 94 2.47 -26.40 -3.56
CA ILE A 94 3.05 -27.32 -2.58
C ILE A 94 3.67 -26.61 -1.37
N ASN A 95 3.67 -27.31 -0.23
CA ASN A 95 4.47 -26.97 0.95
C ASN A 95 5.31 -28.16 1.40
N TYR A 96 6.50 -27.88 1.96
CA TYR A 96 7.38 -28.92 2.51
C TYR A 96 7.00 -29.22 3.96
N THR A 97 6.87 -30.53 4.27
CA THR A 97 6.59 -31.01 5.63
C THR A 97 7.55 -32.12 6.02
N ASP A 98 7.59 -32.47 7.30
CA ASP A 98 8.37 -33.62 7.80
C ASP A 98 7.84 -34.96 7.27
N GLU A 99 6.59 -35.01 6.82
CA GLU A 99 5.92 -36.21 6.32
C GLU A 99 5.99 -36.36 4.80
N GLY A 100 6.34 -35.30 4.06
CA GLY A 100 6.38 -35.27 2.61
C GLY A 100 5.99 -33.90 2.03
N ILE A 101 5.64 -33.88 0.75
CA ILE A 101 5.21 -32.68 0.06
C ILE A 101 3.68 -32.57 0.18
N LEU A 102 3.19 -31.61 0.94
CA LEU A 102 1.77 -31.29 1.08
C LEU A 102 1.30 -30.53 -0.16
N LEU A 103 0.25 -31.00 -0.81
CA LEU A 103 -0.45 -30.24 -1.85
C LEU A 103 -1.35 -29.19 -1.19
N THR A 104 -1.09 -27.93 -1.44
CA THR A 104 -1.92 -26.81 -0.96
C THR A 104 -2.98 -26.40 -1.99
N GLY A 105 -2.78 -26.82 -3.26
CA GLY A 105 -3.72 -26.61 -4.35
C GLY A 105 -3.37 -27.49 -5.55
N VAL A 106 -4.31 -27.68 -6.47
CA VAL A 106 -4.11 -28.34 -7.77
C VAL A 106 -4.51 -27.36 -8.86
N LEU A 107 -3.62 -27.16 -9.81
CA LEU A 107 -3.77 -26.18 -10.89
C LEU A 107 -4.55 -26.77 -12.05
N ALA A 108 -5.48 -26.01 -12.59
CA ALA A 108 -6.29 -26.40 -13.75
C ALA A 108 -5.41 -26.70 -14.97
N GLY A 109 -5.74 -27.78 -15.70
CA GLY A 109 -4.95 -28.25 -16.82
C GLY A 109 -3.67 -29.01 -16.45
N GLY A 110 -3.36 -29.13 -15.16
CA GLY A 110 -2.22 -29.86 -14.63
C GLY A 110 -2.41 -31.38 -14.64
N GLY A 111 -1.31 -32.15 -14.69
CA GLY A 111 -1.38 -33.61 -14.62
C GLY A 111 -1.88 -34.13 -13.27
N ALA A 112 -1.72 -33.36 -12.19
CA ALA A 112 -2.25 -33.70 -10.87
C ALA A 112 -3.79 -33.65 -10.84
N GLU A 113 -4.40 -32.71 -11.55
CA GLU A 113 -5.85 -32.61 -11.72
C GLU A 113 -6.42 -33.82 -12.44
N ASP A 114 -5.79 -34.23 -13.56
CA ASP A 114 -6.25 -35.36 -14.37
C ASP A 114 -6.32 -36.69 -13.58
N VAL A 115 -5.43 -36.85 -12.60
CA VAL A 115 -5.42 -38.04 -11.73
C VAL A 115 -6.25 -37.89 -10.47
N GLY A 116 -6.90 -36.71 -10.27
CA GLY A 116 -7.85 -36.46 -9.18
C GLY A 116 -7.22 -36.13 -7.83
N LEU A 117 -5.98 -35.66 -7.81
CA LEU A 117 -5.35 -35.16 -6.57
C LEU A 117 -6.03 -33.86 -6.10
N GLN A 118 -5.99 -33.62 -4.80
CA GLN A 118 -6.67 -32.49 -4.17
C GLN A 118 -5.75 -31.79 -3.15
N ALA A 119 -6.12 -30.57 -2.78
CA ALA A 119 -5.50 -29.88 -1.64
C ALA A 119 -5.69 -30.74 -0.37
N GLY A 120 -4.62 -30.84 0.43
CA GLY A 120 -4.57 -31.70 1.61
C GLY A 120 -3.94 -33.08 1.39
N ASP A 121 -3.74 -33.51 0.13
CA ASP A 121 -2.98 -34.71 -0.19
C ASP A 121 -1.48 -34.50 0.08
N VAL A 122 -0.76 -35.56 0.48
CA VAL A 122 0.67 -35.51 0.76
C VAL A 122 1.43 -36.49 -0.13
N ILE A 123 2.34 -36.01 -0.96
CA ILE A 123 3.27 -36.87 -1.71
C ILE A 123 4.34 -37.36 -0.74
N ILE A 124 4.37 -38.65 -0.47
CA ILE A 124 5.28 -39.30 0.50
C ILE A 124 6.47 -39.98 -0.16
N ALA A 125 6.37 -40.32 -1.48
CA ALA A 125 7.48 -40.86 -2.25
C ALA A 125 7.43 -40.38 -3.70
N ILE A 126 8.59 -40.25 -4.34
CA ILE A 126 8.76 -39.91 -5.76
C ILE A 126 9.72 -40.90 -6.37
N GLU A 127 9.32 -41.54 -7.53
CA GLU A 127 10.05 -42.63 -8.22
C GLU A 127 10.46 -43.78 -7.26
N GLY A 128 9.63 -44.01 -6.22
CA GLY A 128 9.84 -45.08 -5.23
C GLY A 128 10.78 -44.71 -4.09
N GLU A 129 11.36 -43.53 -4.09
CA GLU A 129 12.20 -43.01 -2.98
C GLU A 129 11.37 -42.09 -2.08
N SER A 130 11.51 -42.28 -0.76
CA SER A 130 10.78 -41.42 0.22
C SER A 130 11.21 -39.96 0.11
N CYS A 131 10.22 -39.05 0.12
CA CYS A 131 10.46 -37.61 0.17
C CYS A 131 10.16 -36.99 1.54
N ALA A 132 10.26 -37.76 2.60
CA ALA A 132 10.11 -37.30 3.99
C ALA A 132 11.49 -37.26 4.72
N PRO A 133 11.93 -36.11 5.30
CA PRO A 133 11.32 -34.78 5.21
C PRO A 133 11.47 -34.16 3.82
N ALA A 134 10.43 -33.44 3.39
CA ALA A 134 10.44 -32.82 2.07
C ALA A 134 11.39 -31.61 1.97
N GLY A 135 11.77 -31.26 0.73
CA GLY A 135 12.63 -30.12 0.45
C GLY A 135 12.79 -29.88 -1.05
N GLU A 136 13.54 -28.85 -1.43
CA GLU A 136 13.69 -28.39 -2.82
C GLU A 136 14.22 -29.49 -3.77
N ALA A 137 15.09 -30.37 -3.30
CA ALA A 137 15.57 -31.51 -4.10
C ALA A 137 14.43 -32.45 -4.54
N HIS A 138 13.40 -32.60 -3.72
CA HIS A 138 12.21 -33.41 -4.04
C HIS A 138 11.27 -32.66 -4.99
N ARG A 139 11.10 -31.33 -4.80
CA ARG A 139 10.35 -30.48 -5.75
C ARG A 139 10.94 -30.57 -7.15
N ALA A 140 12.26 -30.50 -7.27
CA ALA A 140 12.96 -30.60 -8.55
C ALA A 140 12.63 -31.88 -9.34
N LEU A 141 12.18 -32.96 -8.68
CA LEU A 141 11.74 -34.20 -9.34
C LEU A 141 10.30 -34.11 -9.88
N LEU A 142 9.48 -33.16 -9.37
CA LEU A 142 8.10 -32.97 -9.84
C LEU A 142 8.03 -32.05 -11.06
N VAL A 143 9.04 -31.24 -11.30
CA VAL A 143 9.20 -30.43 -12.53
C VAL A 143 10.01 -31.20 -13.57
N GLY A 144 9.96 -30.78 -14.85
CA GLY A 144 10.71 -31.40 -15.92
C GLY A 144 10.12 -31.11 -17.29
N GLU A 145 10.59 -31.78 -18.34
CA GLU A 145 10.17 -31.55 -19.72
C GLU A 145 8.69 -31.93 -19.92
N ALA A 146 7.92 -31.06 -20.60
CA ALA A 146 6.50 -31.29 -20.87
C ALA A 146 6.28 -32.59 -21.64
N GLY A 147 5.22 -33.33 -21.29
CA GLY A 147 4.90 -34.65 -21.87
C GLY A 147 5.67 -35.82 -21.23
N THR A 148 6.57 -35.54 -20.26
CA THR A 148 7.21 -36.59 -19.45
C THR A 148 6.33 -36.94 -18.24
N TYR A 149 6.63 -38.07 -17.59
CA TYR A 149 5.84 -38.56 -16.46
C TYR A 149 6.72 -38.67 -15.20
N VAL A 150 6.08 -38.54 -14.04
CA VAL A 150 6.66 -38.85 -12.73
C VAL A 150 5.72 -39.81 -11.98
N ASN A 151 6.30 -40.82 -11.30
CA ASN A 151 5.54 -41.70 -10.43
C ASN A 151 5.64 -41.18 -8.98
N VAL A 152 4.51 -41.03 -8.33
CA VAL A 152 4.44 -40.58 -6.95
C VAL A 152 3.56 -41.48 -6.11
N THR A 153 3.89 -41.66 -4.84
CA THR A 153 2.99 -42.28 -3.86
C THR A 153 2.39 -41.14 -3.03
N VAL A 154 1.09 -41.09 -2.99
CA VAL A 154 0.32 -40.01 -2.29
C VAL A 154 -0.46 -40.61 -1.14
N ARG A 155 -0.39 -39.93 0.03
CA ARG A 155 -1.27 -40.17 1.14
C ARG A 155 -2.38 -39.14 1.14
N HIS A 156 -3.62 -39.62 1.00
CA HIS A 156 -4.82 -38.78 1.05
C HIS A 156 -5.19 -38.36 2.48
N ALA A 157 -6.05 -37.33 2.60
CA ALA A 157 -6.54 -36.83 3.89
C ALA A 157 -7.25 -37.90 4.74
N ASP A 158 -7.80 -38.96 4.11
CA ASP A 158 -8.43 -40.11 4.80
C ASP A 158 -7.41 -41.20 5.21
N GLY A 159 -6.12 -40.99 4.96
CA GLY A 159 -5.01 -41.88 5.29
C GLY A 159 -4.74 -43.01 4.28
N ARG A 160 -5.48 -43.10 3.17
CA ARG A 160 -5.17 -44.06 2.08
C ARG A 160 -3.89 -43.64 1.37
N GLU A 161 -3.08 -44.63 1.01
CA GLU A 161 -1.89 -44.45 0.17
C GLU A 161 -2.14 -45.05 -1.21
N GLU A 162 -1.83 -44.28 -2.23
CA GLU A 162 -2.10 -44.67 -3.62
C GLU A 162 -0.97 -44.20 -4.55
N ASP A 163 -0.64 -45.00 -5.55
CA ASP A 163 0.42 -44.67 -6.52
C ASP A 163 -0.20 -44.01 -7.76
N TYR A 164 0.38 -42.90 -8.15
CA TYR A 164 -0.03 -42.14 -9.33
C TYR A 164 1.12 -41.97 -10.30
N ARG A 165 0.78 -41.99 -11.59
CA ARG A 165 1.67 -41.61 -12.68
C ARG A 165 1.18 -40.33 -13.29
N ILE A 166 1.86 -39.22 -13.00
CA ILE A 166 1.43 -37.87 -13.35
C ILE A 166 2.23 -37.34 -14.52
N GLU A 167 1.55 -36.80 -15.52
CA GLU A 167 2.17 -36.12 -16.65
C GLU A 167 2.66 -34.73 -16.23
N ARG A 168 3.91 -34.40 -16.57
CA ARG A 168 4.40 -33.03 -16.47
C ARG A 168 3.91 -32.26 -17.68
N ARG A 169 3.21 -31.17 -17.42
CA ARG A 169 2.67 -30.27 -18.45
C ARG A 169 3.15 -28.85 -18.20
N LEU A 170 3.15 -28.04 -19.25
CA LEU A 170 3.16 -26.61 -19.13
C LEU A 170 1.80 -26.23 -18.56
N VAL A 171 1.80 -25.68 -17.34
CA VAL A 171 0.59 -25.20 -16.66
C VAL A 171 0.76 -23.69 -16.50
N GLU A 172 -0.21 -22.95 -16.99
CA GLU A 172 -0.27 -21.51 -16.77
C GLU A 172 -0.59 -21.26 -15.31
N ILE A 173 0.21 -20.41 -14.67
CA ILE A 173 0.00 -19.95 -13.30
C ILE A 173 -0.59 -18.55 -13.42
N HIS A 174 -1.87 -18.43 -13.10
CA HIS A 174 -2.51 -17.13 -13.04
C HIS A 174 -2.29 -16.51 -11.66
N ASN A 175 -1.83 -15.28 -11.65
CA ASN A 175 -1.73 -14.46 -10.43
C ASN A 175 -3.08 -13.88 -10.00
N THR A 176 -4.14 -14.23 -10.69
CA THR A 176 -5.51 -13.83 -10.43
C THR A 176 -6.43 -15.02 -10.58
N SER A 177 -7.27 -15.28 -9.61
CA SER A 177 -8.32 -16.29 -9.67
C SER A 177 -9.67 -15.71 -9.28
N THR A 178 -10.77 -16.29 -9.79
CA THR A 178 -12.12 -15.78 -9.55
C THR A 178 -13.03 -16.92 -9.10
N ALA A 179 -13.97 -16.59 -8.22
CA ALA A 179 -14.97 -17.52 -7.73
C ALA A 179 -16.27 -16.80 -7.38
N LEU A 180 -17.40 -17.48 -7.48
CA LEU A 180 -18.66 -17.00 -6.91
C LEU A 180 -18.86 -17.68 -5.56
N TRP A 181 -18.94 -16.88 -4.48
CA TRP A 181 -19.28 -17.36 -3.15
C TRP A 181 -20.80 -17.42 -2.94
N ASP A 182 -21.22 -18.17 -1.95
CA ASP A 182 -22.63 -18.21 -1.54
C ASP A 182 -23.12 -16.80 -1.20
N GLY A 183 -24.37 -16.51 -1.56
CA GLY A 183 -24.97 -15.19 -1.33
C GLY A 183 -24.72 -14.18 -2.45
N GLY A 184 -24.23 -14.59 -3.62
CA GLY A 184 -24.06 -13.66 -4.75
C GLY A 184 -22.85 -12.72 -4.59
N ILE A 185 -21.76 -13.21 -4.03
CA ILE A 185 -20.51 -12.45 -3.81
C ILE A 185 -19.47 -12.93 -4.83
N ALA A 186 -19.07 -12.09 -5.77
CA ALA A 186 -17.97 -12.40 -6.68
C ALA A 186 -16.63 -12.13 -5.99
N TYR A 187 -15.78 -13.15 -5.90
CA TYR A 187 -14.46 -13.07 -5.28
C TYR A 187 -13.36 -13.09 -6.33
N ILE A 188 -12.45 -12.15 -6.25
CA ILE A 188 -11.25 -12.05 -7.08
C ILE A 188 -10.04 -12.08 -6.16
N ASP A 189 -9.24 -13.13 -6.25
CA ASP A 189 -7.95 -13.24 -5.56
C ASP A 189 -6.85 -12.76 -6.51
N CYS A 190 -6.05 -11.81 -6.08
CA CYS A 190 -4.98 -11.21 -6.89
C CYS A 190 -3.66 -11.21 -6.12
N ASP A 191 -2.81 -12.18 -6.40
CA ASP A 191 -1.51 -12.36 -5.73
C ASP A 191 -0.46 -11.34 -6.17
N SER A 192 -0.55 -10.84 -7.43
CA SER A 192 0.33 -9.80 -7.96
C SER A 192 -0.27 -9.16 -9.22
N PHE A 193 0.22 -7.97 -9.59
CA PHE A 193 -0.18 -7.30 -10.82
C PHE A 193 0.79 -7.65 -11.97
N GLY A 194 0.51 -8.73 -12.69
CA GLY A 194 1.16 -9.10 -13.95
C GLY A 194 0.63 -8.32 -15.15
N SER A 195 1.18 -8.55 -16.31
CA SER A 195 0.79 -7.85 -17.55
C SER A 195 -0.64 -8.14 -18.00
N ASP A 196 -1.19 -9.27 -17.62
CA ASP A 196 -2.50 -9.80 -18.00
C ASP A 196 -3.56 -9.71 -16.89
N THR A 197 -3.20 -9.34 -15.65
CA THR A 197 -4.09 -9.24 -14.49
C THR A 197 -5.36 -8.46 -14.80
N GLY A 198 -5.26 -7.32 -15.49
CA GLY A 198 -6.44 -6.54 -15.87
C GLY A 198 -7.40 -7.28 -16.80
N THR A 199 -6.90 -8.21 -17.62
CA THR A 199 -7.75 -9.07 -18.47
C THR A 199 -8.52 -10.08 -17.62
N TYR A 200 -7.89 -10.65 -16.59
CA TYR A 200 -8.56 -11.57 -15.65
C TYR A 200 -9.59 -10.85 -14.80
N PHE A 201 -9.32 -9.61 -14.35
CA PHE A 201 -10.32 -8.78 -13.68
C PHE A 201 -11.54 -8.56 -14.56
N ALA A 202 -11.33 -8.11 -15.81
CA ALA A 202 -12.42 -7.88 -16.74
C ALA A 202 -13.23 -9.16 -17.01
N GLN A 203 -12.54 -10.31 -17.15
CA GLN A 203 -13.21 -11.59 -17.37
C GLN A 203 -14.00 -12.02 -16.12
N GLY A 204 -13.40 -11.93 -14.94
CA GLY A 204 -14.06 -12.31 -13.67
C GLY A 204 -15.31 -11.48 -13.39
N ILE A 205 -15.27 -10.18 -13.70
CA ILE A 205 -16.45 -9.31 -13.60
C ILE A 205 -17.52 -9.78 -14.60
N GLN A 206 -17.18 -9.97 -15.87
CA GLN A 206 -18.12 -10.40 -16.90
C GLN A 206 -18.73 -11.78 -16.63
N ASP A 207 -17.98 -12.68 -16.00
CA ASP A 207 -18.45 -14.03 -15.70
C ASP A 207 -19.49 -14.05 -14.56
N TYR A 208 -19.47 -13.06 -13.66
CA TYR A 208 -20.28 -13.05 -12.44
C TYR A 208 -21.21 -11.83 -12.26
N ASP A 209 -21.14 -10.82 -13.12
CA ASP A 209 -21.92 -9.57 -12.99
C ASP A 209 -23.45 -9.81 -12.93
N ASP A 210 -23.96 -10.79 -13.66
CA ASP A 210 -25.39 -11.17 -13.63
C ASP A 210 -25.80 -11.94 -12.35
N ASP A 211 -24.85 -12.56 -11.64
CA ASP A 211 -25.07 -13.46 -10.50
C ASP A 211 -24.60 -12.85 -9.15
N ALA A 212 -23.77 -11.82 -9.20
CA ALA A 212 -23.26 -11.11 -8.03
C ALA A 212 -23.98 -9.77 -7.84
N HIS A 213 -23.96 -9.26 -6.61
CA HIS A 213 -24.39 -7.90 -6.25
C HIS A 213 -23.27 -7.11 -5.55
N ILE A 214 -22.13 -7.74 -5.36
CA ILE A 214 -20.94 -7.16 -4.74
C ILE A 214 -19.70 -7.94 -5.15
N PHE A 215 -18.59 -7.23 -5.28
CA PHE A 215 -17.28 -7.83 -5.55
C PHE A 215 -16.40 -7.75 -4.30
N VAL A 216 -15.65 -8.82 -4.01
CA VAL A 216 -14.59 -8.84 -3.01
C VAL A 216 -13.27 -9.10 -3.71
N VAL A 217 -12.35 -8.15 -3.68
CA VAL A 217 -11.02 -8.26 -4.28
C VAL A 217 -9.98 -8.42 -3.18
N ASP A 218 -9.30 -9.55 -3.14
CA ASP A 218 -8.27 -9.84 -2.15
C ASP A 218 -6.88 -9.53 -2.72
N ILE A 219 -6.25 -8.50 -2.17
CA ILE A 219 -4.86 -8.11 -2.48
C ILE A 219 -3.96 -8.21 -1.24
N ARG A 220 -4.37 -8.97 -0.24
CA ARG A 220 -3.50 -9.24 0.91
C ARG A 220 -2.27 -10.00 0.46
N ASN A 221 -1.09 -9.60 0.93
CA ASN A 221 0.22 -10.12 0.53
C ASN A 221 0.65 -9.83 -0.93
N ASN A 222 -0.13 -9.08 -1.68
CA ASN A 222 0.22 -8.64 -3.03
C ASN A 222 1.27 -7.53 -2.97
N THR A 223 2.51 -7.81 -3.35
CA THR A 223 3.62 -6.86 -3.29
C THR A 223 3.67 -5.87 -4.46
N GLY A 224 2.63 -5.88 -5.31
CA GLY A 224 2.50 -5.00 -6.47
C GLY A 224 2.84 -5.67 -7.78
N GLY A 225 3.52 -4.96 -8.67
CA GLY A 225 3.88 -5.41 -10.01
C GLY A 225 3.77 -4.29 -11.05
N VAL A 226 3.10 -4.57 -12.15
CA VAL A 226 2.96 -3.66 -13.29
C VAL A 226 1.91 -2.57 -13.01
N THR A 227 2.34 -1.33 -12.90
CA THR A 227 1.45 -0.18 -12.56
C THR A 227 0.33 0.04 -13.58
N SER A 228 0.60 -0.16 -14.88
CA SER A 228 -0.44 -0.04 -15.91
C SER A 228 -1.52 -1.12 -15.80
N SER A 229 -1.18 -2.29 -15.28
CA SER A 229 -2.13 -3.35 -15.01
C SER A 229 -3.03 -3.00 -13.83
N ALA A 230 -2.47 -2.43 -12.74
CA ALA A 230 -3.28 -1.92 -11.63
C ALA A 230 -4.26 -0.83 -12.10
N VAL A 231 -3.78 0.15 -12.87
CA VAL A 231 -4.66 1.20 -13.45
C VAL A 231 -5.78 0.62 -14.30
N TYR A 232 -5.48 -0.38 -15.14
CA TYR A 232 -6.52 -1.02 -15.94
C TYR A 232 -7.51 -1.82 -15.08
N SER A 233 -7.02 -2.59 -14.10
CA SER A 233 -7.87 -3.35 -13.16
C SER A 233 -8.77 -2.40 -12.34
N THR A 234 -8.23 -1.28 -11.85
CA THR A 234 -9.03 -0.26 -11.16
C THR A 234 -10.13 0.30 -12.09
N GLY A 235 -9.76 0.60 -13.34
CA GLY A 235 -10.67 1.15 -14.33
C GLY A 235 -11.87 0.26 -14.64
N THR A 236 -11.80 -1.05 -14.39
CA THR A 236 -12.94 -1.96 -14.55
C THR A 236 -14.07 -1.70 -13.55
N PHE A 237 -13.76 -1.10 -12.39
CA PHE A 237 -14.73 -0.71 -11.37
C PHE A 237 -15.06 0.79 -11.38
N THR A 238 -14.07 1.65 -11.66
CA THR A 238 -14.22 3.10 -11.52
C THR A 238 -14.74 3.80 -12.78
N GLY A 239 -14.56 3.18 -13.94
CA GLY A 239 -14.81 3.85 -15.22
C GLY A 239 -13.75 4.91 -15.57
N PRO A 240 -14.12 5.93 -16.40
CA PRO A 240 -13.18 6.94 -16.88
C PRO A 240 -12.67 7.84 -15.74
N ALA A 241 -11.38 7.73 -15.40
CA ALA A 241 -10.74 8.52 -14.35
C ALA A 241 -9.22 8.63 -14.59
N ALA A 242 -8.62 9.68 -14.03
CA ALA A 242 -7.17 9.76 -13.88
C ALA A 242 -6.80 9.03 -12.58
N LEU A 243 -6.09 7.91 -12.71
CA LEU A 243 -5.88 6.95 -11.62
C LEU A 243 -4.44 6.93 -11.07
N LEU A 244 -3.51 7.60 -11.73
CA LEU A 244 -2.12 7.61 -11.28
C LEU A 244 -1.43 8.89 -11.77
N TYR A 245 -0.81 9.60 -10.85
CA TYR A 245 0.09 10.69 -11.17
C TYR A 245 1.52 10.33 -10.78
N LEU A 246 2.47 10.51 -11.69
CA LEU A 246 3.90 10.31 -11.50
C LEU A 246 4.60 11.65 -11.55
N ARG A 247 5.31 12.03 -10.49
CA ARG A 247 6.11 13.25 -10.43
C ARG A 247 7.59 12.92 -10.42
N ASP A 248 8.35 13.47 -11.38
CA ASP A 248 9.79 13.36 -11.43
C ASP A 248 10.50 14.43 -10.56
N LYS A 249 11.85 14.35 -10.49
CA LYS A 249 12.67 15.31 -9.72
C LYS A 249 12.56 16.77 -10.21
N ALA A 250 12.18 16.99 -11.46
CA ALA A 250 12.00 18.34 -12.03
C ALA A 250 10.62 18.91 -11.68
N GLY A 251 9.76 18.14 -11.03
CA GLY A 251 8.38 18.50 -10.75
C GLY A 251 7.45 18.35 -11.97
N THR A 252 7.87 17.58 -12.98
CA THR A 252 7.03 17.28 -14.14
C THR A 252 6.11 16.11 -13.84
N TYR A 253 4.83 16.26 -14.19
CA TYR A 253 3.82 15.24 -13.97
C TYR A 253 3.52 14.43 -15.22
N ARG A 254 3.32 13.14 -15.02
CA ARG A 254 2.69 12.22 -15.98
C ARG A 254 1.48 11.61 -15.31
N GLN A 255 0.39 11.46 -16.05
CA GLN A 255 -0.81 10.81 -15.53
C GLN A 255 -1.14 9.57 -16.35
N SER A 256 -1.69 8.56 -15.69
CA SER A 256 -2.34 7.42 -16.33
C SER A 256 -3.84 7.56 -16.19
N VAL A 257 -4.55 7.49 -17.30
CA VAL A 257 -6.00 7.72 -17.36
C VAL A 257 -6.68 6.48 -17.92
N ASN A 258 -7.68 5.98 -17.22
CA ASN A 258 -8.63 5.04 -17.80
C ASN A 258 -9.67 5.82 -18.62
N TYR A 259 -9.95 5.39 -19.84
CA TYR A 259 -10.93 6.00 -20.75
C TYR A 259 -12.14 5.11 -21.00
N TYR A 260 -12.16 3.90 -20.44
CA TYR A 260 -13.22 2.93 -20.65
C TYR A 260 -14.26 3.04 -19.53
N ASP A 261 -15.50 2.73 -19.86
CA ASP A 261 -16.57 2.64 -18.87
C ASP A 261 -16.30 1.51 -17.85
N ALA A 262 -16.84 1.63 -16.65
CA ALA A 262 -16.85 0.55 -15.69
C ALA A 262 -17.56 -0.68 -16.24
N LEU A 263 -17.14 -1.86 -15.86
CA LEU A 263 -17.75 -3.12 -16.28
C LEU A 263 -18.90 -3.56 -15.37
N THR A 264 -19.00 -2.99 -14.17
CA THR A 264 -20.08 -3.22 -13.22
C THR A 264 -20.47 -1.91 -12.54
N GLU A 265 -21.71 -1.84 -12.04
CA GLU A 265 -22.21 -0.76 -11.20
C GLU A 265 -22.25 -1.16 -9.70
N ASP A 266 -21.84 -2.39 -9.38
CA ASP A 266 -21.85 -2.91 -8.01
C ASP A 266 -20.60 -2.49 -7.22
N PRO A 267 -20.73 -2.33 -5.89
CA PRO A 267 -19.61 -1.92 -5.05
C PRO A 267 -18.55 -3.02 -4.92
N VAL A 268 -17.31 -2.61 -4.66
CA VAL A 268 -16.21 -3.52 -4.38
C VAL A 268 -15.70 -3.36 -2.94
N ILE A 269 -15.44 -4.48 -2.27
CA ILE A 269 -14.71 -4.56 -1.00
C ILE A 269 -13.30 -5.06 -1.30
N VAL A 270 -12.28 -4.25 -1.04
CA VAL A 270 -10.88 -4.62 -1.24
C VAL A 270 -10.25 -5.05 0.08
N LEU A 271 -9.70 -6.27 0.14
CA LEU A 271 -9.02 -6.78 1.32
C LEU A 271 -7.53 -6.43 1.26
N THR A 272 -7.02 -5.78 2.29
CA THR A 272 -5.63 -5.28 2.36
C THR A 272 -4.90 -5.77 3.61
N ASN A 273 -3.57 -5.76 3.56
CA ASN A 273 -2.71 -5.93 4.75
C ASN A 273 -1.37 -5.19 4.57
N ALA A 274 -0.51 -5.27 5.59
CA ALA A 274 0.80 -4.61 5.61
C ALA A 274 1.79 -5.10 4.53
N TYR A 275 1.46 -6.12 3.77
CA TYR A 275 2.26 -6.62 2.64
C TYR A 275 1.67 -6.23 1.28
N SER A 276 0.46 -5.65 1.24
CA SER A 276 -0.08 -5.03 0.03
C SER A 276 0.76 -3.81 -0.31
N ALA A 277 1.47 -3.79 -1.46
CA ALA A 277 2.47 -2.77 -1.74
C ALA A 277 2.47 -2.29 -3.21
N SER A 278 2.97 -1.07 -3.47
CA SER A 278 3.23 -0.57 -4.82
C SER A 278 1.96 -0.55 -5.72
N ALA A 279 1.91 -1.33 -6.80
CA ALA A 279 0.76 -1.41 -7.71
C ALA A 279 -0.53 -1.83 -6.99
N ALA A 280 -0.45 -2.68 -5.96
CA ALA A 280 -1.59 -3.03 -5.10
C ALA A 280 -2.11 -1.83 -4.31
N GLU A 281 -1.21 -0.92 -3.92
CA GLU A 281 -1.60 0.33 -3.23
C GLU A 281 -2.23 1.34 -4.16
N ILE A 282 -1.80 1.39 -5.44
CA ILE A 282 -2.46 2.20 -6.47
C ILE A 282 -3.91 1.71 -6.64
N PHE A 283 -4.10 0.40 -6.83
CA PHE A 283 -5.43 -0.20 -6.96
C PHE A 283 -6.31 0.12 -5.75
N ALA A 284 -5.81 -0.13 -4.52
CA ALA A 284 -6.56 0.11 -3.30
C ALA A 284 -6.95 1.59 -3.13
N ALA A 285 -5.96 2.50 -3.26
CA ALA A 285 -6.21 3.93 -3.10
C ALA A 285 -7.27 4.44 -4.09
N ASP A 286 -7.14 4.07 -5.37
CA ASP A 286 -8.03 4.58 -6.41
C ASP A 286 -9.46 4.00 -6.34
N ILE A 287 -9.64 2.76 -5.86
CA ILE A 287 -10.99 2.22 -5.56
C ILE A 287 -11.68 3.09 -4.51
N ARG A 288 -10.98 3.46 -3.44
CA ARG A 288 -11.50 4.34 -2.38
C ARG A 288 -11.73 5.77 -2.91
N ASP A 289 -10.71 6.36 -3.51
CA ASP A 289 -10.69 7.76 -3.92
C ASP A 289 -11.73 8.05 -5.02
N CYS A 290 -12.00 7.09 -5.90
CA CYS A 290 -13.05 7.19 -6.92
C CYS A 290 -14.45 6.77 -6.42
N GLY A 291 -14.58 6.37 -5.16
CA GLY A 291 -15.88 5.96 -4.59
C GLY A 291 -16.44 4.67 -5.18
N ALA A 292 -15.62 3.80 -5.76
CA ALA A 292 -16.06 2.53 -6.34
C ALA A 292 -16.34 1.44 -5.28
N GLY A 293 -15.88 1.65 -4.04
CA GLY A 293 -16.08 0.69 -2.95
C GLY A 293 -15.32 1.08 -1.69
N ILE A 294 -15.05 0.09 -0.86
CA ILE A 294 -14.39 0.25 0.43
C ILE A 294 -13.16 -0.66 0.57
N LEU A 295 -12.29 -0.30 1.51
CA LEU A 295 -11.13 -1.10 1.88
C LEU A 295 -11.33 -1.71 3.27
N LEU A 296 -11.03 -3.00 3.42
CA LEU A 296 -11.09 -3.73 4.69
C LEU A 296 -9.73 -4.38 5.00
N GLY A 297 -9.33 -4.35 6.22
CA GLY A 297 -8.14 -5.08 6.68
C GLY A 297 -7.11 -4.19 7.34
N GLY A 298 -5.84 -4.47 7.09
CA GLY A 298 -4.72 -3.71 7.60
C GLY A 298 -4.33 -2.57 6.67
N ARG A 299 -3.72 -1.54 7.22
CA ARG A 299 -3.03 -0.50 6.47
C ARG A 299 -1.95 -1.13 5.58
N THR A 300 -1.77 -0.64 4.36
CA THR A 300 -0.82 -1.18 3.38
C THR A 300 0.64 -0.82 3.69
N TYR A 301 1.56 -1.28 2.88
CA TYR A 301 3.01 -1.20 3.11
C TYR A 301 3.57 0.23 3.11
N GLY A 302 3.14 1.08 2.18
CA GLY A 302 3.66 2.44 2.04
C GLY A 302 4.80 2.61 1.04
N LYS A 303 4.74 1.93 -0.11
CA LYS A 303 5.67 2.16 -1.22
C LYS A 303 5.07 3.10 -2.25
N GLY A 304 5.35 4.40 -2.11
CA GLY A 304 4.86 5.48 -2.99
C GLY A 304 5.86 5.96 -4.05
N VAL A 305 6.82 5.11 -4.43
CA VAL A 305 7.86 5.43 -5.42
C VAL A 305 7.90 4.42 -6.56
N ALA A 306 8.20 4.91 -7.76
CA ALA A 306 8.31 4.09 -8.95
C ALA A 306 9.70 4.20 -9.59
N GLN A 307 10.17 3.07 -10.12
CA GLN A 307 11.51 2.93 -10.67
C GLN A 307 11.50 2.88 -12.19
N VAL A 308 12.62 3.31 -12.78
CA VAL A 308 12.99 3.02 -14.18
C VAL A 308 14.17 2.06 -14.19
N VAL A 309 14.25 1.25 -15.24
CA VAL A 309 15.37 0.32 -15.46
C VAL A 309 16.14 0.76 -16.71
N TYR A 310 17.39 1.11 -16.51
CA TYR A 310 18.34 1.36 -17.58
C TYR A 310 19.08 0.07 -17.93
N ASN A 311 19.11 -0.29 -19.20
CA ASN A 311 19.68 -1.53 -19.72
C ASN A 311 20.25 -1.32 -21.13
N TRP A 312 20.72 -2.38 -21.76
CA TRP A 312 21.27 -2.36 -23.11
C TRP A 312 20.28 -1.82 -24.19
N MET A 313 18.97 -1.93 -24.00
CA MET A 313 17.97 -1.39 -24.93
C MET A 313 17.84 0.13 -24.82
N THR A 314 17.97 0.67 -23.63
CA THR A 314 17.87 2.11 -23.37
C THR A 314 19.22 2.81 -23.50
N HIS A 315 20.31 2.16 -23.04
CA HIS A 315 21.68 2.72 -23.01
C HIS A 315 22.71 1.67 -23.47
N PRO A 316 22.72 1.30 -24.78
CA PRO A 316 23.56 0.21 -25.31
C PRO A 316 25.07 0.48 -25.21
N SER A 317 25.50 1.68 -24.90
CA SER A 317 26.90 2.03 -24.67
C SER A 317 27.37 1.78 -23.23
N LEU A 318 26.45 1.62 -22.28
CA LEU A 318 26.73 1.48 -20.86
C LEU A 318 26.44 0.08 -20.33
N PHE A 319 25.52 -0.66 -20.95
CA PHE A 319 25.06 -1.95 -20.46
C PHE A 319 25.24 -3.05 -21.51
N ASP A 320 25.62 -4.27 -21.05
CA ASP A 320 25.77 -5.49 -21.85
C ASP A 320 25.19 -6.71 -21.11
N GLY A 321 23.85 -6.72 -20.96
CA GLY A 321 23.12 -7.73 -20.23
C GLY A 321 22.85 -7.40 -18.76
N ASP A 322 23.57 -6.48 -18.18
CA ASP A 322 23.37 -5.89 -16.85
C ASP A 322 22.37 -4.72 -16.89
N ALA A 323 21.98 -4.20 -15.72
CA ALA A 323 21.03 -3.11 -15.64
C ALA A 323 21.22 -2.25 -14.38
N LEU A 324 20.69 -1.02 -14.43
CA LEU A 324 20.61 -0.10 -13.31
C LEU A 324 19.15 0.27 -13.08
N LYS A 325 18.63 -0.02 -11.90
CA LYS A 325 17.28 0.34 -11.46
C LYS A 325 17.37 1.60 -10.60
N ILE A 326 16.61 2.64 -10.94
CA ILE A 326 16.65 3.94 -10.28
C ILE A 326 15.23 4.36 -9.89
N THR A 327 15.01 4.79 -8.65
CA THR A 327 13.79 5.45 -8.20
C THR A 327 13.68 6.83 -8.88
N ALA A 328 12.77 6.94 -9.85
CA ALA A 328 12.64 8.08 -10.73
C ALA A 328 11.42 8.95 -10.45
N TYR A 329 10.40 8.39 -9.81
CA TYR A 329 9.13 9.06 -9.60
C TYR A 329 8.60 8.84 -8.20
N ARG A 330 7.90 9.84 -7.66
CA ARG A 330 6.88 9.68 -6.63
C ARG A 330 5.54 9.51 -7.32
N PHE A 331 4.69 8.63 -6.79
CA PHE A 331 3.35 8.47 -7.35
C PHE A 331 2.26 8.89 -6.35
N TYR A 332 1.13 9.25 -6.92
CA TYR A 332 -0.03 9.78 -6.21
C TYR A 332 -1.30 9.16 -6.80
N SER A 333 -2.29 8.92 -5.96
CA SER A 333 -3.60 8.38 -6.32
C SER A 333 -4.48 9.38 -7.07
N ALA A 334 -5.70 9.00 -7.39
CA ALA A 334 -6.70 9.84 -8.05
C ALA A 334 -6.95 11.16 -7.30
N ASP A 335 -6.96 11.15 -5.99
CA ASP A 335 -7.12 12.33 -5.12
C ASP A 335 -5.82 13.12 -4.89
N GLY A 336 -4.73 12.74 -5.56
CA GLY A 336 -3.43 13.39 -5.42
C GLY A 336 -2.70 13.04 -4.14
N ASN A 337 -3.07 11.97 -3.43
CA ASN A 337 -2.41 11.52 -2.21
C ASN A 337 -1.27 10.55 -2.51
N THR A 338 -0.13 10.73 -1.84
CA THR A 338 0.90 9.71 -1.84
C THR A 338 0.63 8.68 -0.76
N ASN A 339 0.90 7.41 -1.07
CA ASN A 339 0.98 6.36 -0.06
C ASN A 339 2.42 6.12 0.44
N ASP A 340 3.39 6.93 -0.03
CA ASP A 340 4.80 6.80 0.36
C ASP A 340 4.96 6.96 1.87
N LEU A 341 5.55 5.96 2.51
CA LEU A 341 5.69 5.79 3.96
C LEU A 341 4.36 5.58 4.71
N ILE A 342 3.30 6.31 4.33
CA ILE A 342 2.04 6.29 5.07
C ILE A 342 1.19 5.05 4.79
N GLY A 343 1.32 4.43 3.62
CA GLY A 343 0.42 3.37 3.16
C GLY A 343 -0.99 3.87 2.86
N VAL A 344 -1.85 2.98 2.42
CA VAL A 344 -3.27 3.26 2.22
C VAL A 344 -4.03 2.80 3.47
N PHE A 345 -4.78 3.71 4.09
CA PHE A 345 -5.67 3.35 5.19
C PHE A 345 -6.91 2.66 4.66
N PRO A 346 -7.31 1.52 5.28
CA PRO A 346 -8.59 0.91 4.94
C PRO A 346 -9.75 1.77 5.47
N THR A 347 -10.91 1.72 4.81
CA THR A 347 -12.15 2.35 5.29
C THR A 347 -12.52 1.83 6.68
N LEU A 348 -12.35 0.54 6.91
CA LEU A 348 -12.47 -0.09 8.22
C LEU A 348 -11.21 -0.89 8.55
N LEU A 349 -10.48 -0.44 9.58
CA LEU A 349 -9.27 -1.10 10.07
C LEU A 349 -9.63 -2.35 10.87
N VAL A 350 -9.65 -3.51 10.23
CA VAL A 350 -9.93 -4.81 10.85
C VAL A 350 -8.70 -5.72 10.84
N ASN A 351 -8.72 -6.76 11.65
CA ASN A 351 -7.67 -7.77 11.62
C ASN A 351 -7.65 -8.46 10.25
N SER A 352 -6.51 -8.41 9.56
CA SER A 352 -6.37 -8.96 8.21
C SER A 352 -6.72 -10.45 8.10
N ASN A 353 -6.59 -11.22 9.20
CA ASN A 353 -7.00 -12.62 9.22
C ASN A 353 -8.53 -12.80 9.32
N LEU A 354 -9.27 -11.77 9.77
CA LEU A 354 -10.73 -11.76 9.88
C LEU A 354 -11.38 -10.96 8.73
N ALA A 355 -10.59 -10.26 7.93
CA ALA A 355 -11.10 -9.35 6.89
C ALA A 355 -12.03 -10.03 5.89
N GLN A 356 -11.75 -11.29 5.52
CA GLN A 356 -12.61 -12.05 4.62
C GLN A 356 -13.98 -12.38 5.24
N ASP A 357 -14.02 -12.73 6.52
CA ASP A 357 -15.29 -13.01 7.21
C ASP A 357 -16.06 -11.71 7.52
N VAL A 358 -15.35 -10.60 7.79
CA VAL A 358 -15.96 -9.26 7.87
C VAL A 358 -16.56 -8.86 6.52
N ALA A 359 -15.87 -9.12 5.40
CA ALA A 359 -16.40 -8.86 4.06
C ALA A 359 -17.69 -9.66 3.81
N LYS A 360 -17.73 -10.95 4.18
CA LYS A 360 -18.94 -11.78 4.06
C LYS A 360 -20.09 -11.29 4.95
N LEU A 361 -19.80 -10.63 6.08
CA LEU A 361 -20.83 -10.00 6.93
C LEU A 361 -21.39 -8.73 6.30
N LEU A 362 -20.55 -7.93 5.62
CA LEU A 362 -20.94 -6.68 4.97
C LEU A 362 -21.58 -6.90 3.59
N ALA A 363 -21.41 -8.06 3.00
CA ALA A 363 -21.84 -8.37 1.64
C ALA A 363 -23.26 -8.99 1.58
N GLU A 364 -24.11 -8.73 2.56
CA GLU A 364 -25.51 -9.14 2.48
C GLU A 364 -26.26 -8.24 1.48
N GLU A 365 -27.19 -8.83 0.73
CA GLU A 365 -28.11 -8.07 -0.11
C GLU A 365 -28.98 -7.12 0.72
N GLU A 366 -29.45 -6.02 0.12
CA GLU A 366 -30.44 -5.17 0.77
C GLU A 366 -31.67 -5.98 1.18
N PRO A 367 -31.96 -6.09 2.49
CA PRO A 367 -33.05 -6.92 2.95
C PRO A 367 -34.39 -6.30 2.57
N SER A 368 -35.30 -7.10 2.02
CA SER A 368 -36.67 -6.67 1.73
C SER A 368 -37.42 -6.19 2.98
N ARG A 369 -36.93 -6.54 4.17
CA ARG A 369 -37.43 -6.12 5.47
C ARG A 369 -36.23 -5.85 6.40
N PRO A 370 -36.07 -4.62 6.90
CA PRO A 370 -34.94 -4.21 7.72
C PRO A 370 -34.76 -4.92 9.06
N GLU A 371 -35.83 -5.44 9.67
CA GLU A 371 -35.79 -6.04 11.01
C GLU A 371 -34.73 -7.16 11.09
N GLY A 372 -33.82 -7.06 12.05
CA GLY A 372 -32.71 -8.01 12.24
C GLY A 372 -31.41 -7.64 11.50
N TYR A 373 -31.37 -6.49 10.83
CA TYR A 373 -30.19 -6.05 10.09
C TYR A 373 -29.63 -4.74 10.64
N LEU A 374 -28.31 -4.55 10.47
CA LEU A 374 -27.66 -3.24 10.49
C LEU A 374 -27.42 -2.78 9.06
N ARG A 375 -27.48 -1.46 8.85
CA ARG A 375 -27.05 -0.80 7.62
C ARG A 375 -25.90 0.15 7.94
N LEU A 376 -24.81 0.05 7.22
CA LEU A 376 -23.63 0.92 7.31
C LEU A 376 -23.50 1.72 6.01
N GLY A 377 -23.43 3.06 6.11
CA GLY A 377 -23.08 3.94 4.99
C GLY A 377 -21.58 4.15 4.99
N LEU A 378 -20.88 3.60 3.99
CA LEU A 378 -19.43 3.64 3.87
C LEU A 378 -19.04 4.08 2.47
N ASN A 379 -18.26 5.15 2.33
CA ASN A 379 -17.77 5.69 1.05
C ASN A 379 -18.85 5.81 -0.04
N GLY A 380 -20.04 6.30 0.35
CA GLY A 380 -21.18 6.51 -0.57
C GLY A 380 -22.04 5.28 -0.85
N TRP A 381 -21.70 4.10 -0.30
CA TRP A 381 -22.43 2.86 -0.46
C TRP A 381 -23.10 2.43 0.84
N TYR A 382 -24.20 1.64 0.74
CA TYR A 382 -24.82 0.99 1.89
C TYR A 382 -24.46 -0.49 1.92
N PHE A 383 -23.97 -0.93 3.08
CA PHE A 383 -23.65 -2.33 3.37
C PHE A 383 -24.59 -2.84 4.46
N TYR A 384 -25.01 -4.08 4.35
CA TYR A 384 -26.00 -4.68 5.24
C TYR A 384 -25.37 -5.83 6.01
N VAL A 385 -25.68 -5.93 7.31
CA VAL A 385 -25.20 -7.01 8.19
C VAL A 385 -26.41 -7.71 8.79
N ASP A 386 -26.55 -9.00 8.50
CA ASP A 386 -27.54 -9.87 9.18
C ASP A 386 -27.06 -10.14 10.60
N LEU A 387 -27.82 -9.67 11.60
CA LEU A 387 -27.47 -9.79 13.01
C LEU A 387 -27.54 -11.23 13.54
N ASP A 388 -28.38 -12.09 12.97
CA ASP A 388 -28.45 -13.51 13.34
C ASP A 388 -27.18 -14.23 12.84
N LYS A 389 -26.74 -13.96 11.61
CA LYS A 389 -25.46 -14.45 11.05
C LYS A 389 -24.26 -13.91 11.84
N ALA A 390 -24.24 -12.60 12.11
CA ALA A 390 -23.14 -11.94 12.82
C ALA A 390 -22.93 -12.49 14.26
N GLN A 391 -23.99 -12.94 14.92
CA GLN A 391 -23.93 -13.53 16.26
C GLN A 391 -23.69 -15.05 16.26
N ALA A 392 -23.65 -15.70 15.10
CA ALA A 392 -23.29 -17.11 15.01
C ALA A 392 -21.82 -17.34 15.43
N GLU A 393 -21.52 -18.48 16.04
CA GLU A 393 -20.20 -18.80 16.60
C GLU A 393 -19.06 -18.59 15.60
N GLU A 394 -19.27 -18.93 14.34
CA GLU A 394 -18.28 -18.81 13.27
C GLU A 394 -17.94 -17.36 12.89
N TYR A 395 -18.89 -16.41 13.04
CA TYR A 395 -18.70 -14.99 12.68
C TYR A 395 -18.50 -14.07 13.88
N GLN A 396 -18.63 -14.58 15.11
CA GLN A 396 -18.59 -13.76 16.32
C GLN A 396 -17.28 -12.94 16.43
N ALA A 397 -16.13 -13.54 16.09
CA ALA A 397 -14.85 -12.84 16.11
C ALA A 397 -14.78 -11.73 15.05
N ALA A 398 -15.26 -12.00 13.84
CA ALA A 398 -15.30 -11.03 12.75
C ALA A 398 -16.26 -9.86 13.07
N PHE A 399 -17.43 -10.17 13.66
CA PHE A 399 -18.38 -9.15 14.06
C PHE A 399 -17.84 -8.25 15.20
N SER A 400 -17.20 -8.85 16.21
CA SER A 400 -16.54 -8.09 17.27
C SER A 400 -15.45 -7.15 16.72
N ASP A 401 -14.67 -7.61 15.75
CA ASP A 401 -13.63 -6.80 15.11
C ASP A 401 -14.23 -5.69 14.23
N LEU A 402 -15.29 -5.99 13.48
CA LEU A 402 -16.07 -4.98 12.74
C LEU A 402 -16.55 -3.86 13.68
N LEU A 403 -17.17 -4.22 14.81
CA LEU A 403 -17.64 -3.24 15.79
C LEU A 403 -16.49 -2.39 16.36
N SER A 404 -15.30 -2.99 16.54
CA SER A 404 -14.10 -2.28 17.01
C SER A 404 -13.55 -1.29 15.99
N ALA A 405 -13.84 -1.52 14.70
CA ALA A 405 -13.36 -0.71 13.58
C ALA A 405 -14.32 0.42 13.20
N LEU A 406 -15.49 0.52 13.83
CA LEU A 406 -16.45 1.59 13.53
C LEU A 406 -15.97 2.93 14.05
N PRO A 407 -15.82 3.95 13.19
CA PRO A 407 -15.61 5.34 13.63
C PRO A 407 -16.84 5.87 14.39
N PRO A 408 -16.68 6.86 15.30
CA PRO A 408 -17.79 7.39 16.08
C PRO A 408 -18.94 7.99 15.27
N ASP A 409 -18.61 8.58 14.11
CA ASP A 409 -19.50 9.35 13.25
C ASP A 409 -19.93 8.59 11.97
N VAL A 410 -19.70 7.27 11.92
CA VAL A 410 -20.16 6.44 10.79
C VAL A 410 -21.68 6.50 10.63
N ASP A 411 -22.18 6.61 9.39
CA ASP A 411 -23.61 6.46 9.08
C ASP A 411 -24.07 5.03 9.38
N ILE A 412 -24.89 4.88 10.41
CA ILE A 412 -25.36 3.57 10.85
C ILE A 412 -26.84 3.61 11.22
N ALA A 413 -27.58 2.60 10.77
CA ALA A 413 -28.98 2.42 11.11
C ALA A 413 -29.28 0.96 11.48
N ILE A 414 -30.22 0.77 12.40
CA ILE A 414 -30.75 -0.53 12.77
C ILE A 414 -32.14 -0.73 12.20
N GLY A 415 -32.44 -1.93 11.72
CA GLY A 415 -33.76 -2.29 11.23
C GLY A 415 -34.76 -2.49 12.37
N ALA A 416 -35.90 -1.77 12.30
CA ALA A 416 -36.99 -1.85 13.23
C ALA A 416 -38.33 -2.07 12.47
N GLY A 417 -38.78 -3.31 12.40
CA GLY A 417 -39.94 -3.70 11.60
C GLY A 417 -39.67 -3.50 10.09
N SER A 418 -40.32 -2.50 9.49
CA SER A 418 -40.14 -2.17 8.06
C SER A 418 -39.34 -0.87 7.81
N LEU A 419 -38.72 -0.31 8.83
CA LEU A 419 -38.03 0.97 8.77
C LEU A 419 -36.58 0.81 9.22
N TRP A 420 -35.72 1.62 8.63
CA TRP A 420 -34.39 1.90 9.15
C TRP A 420 -34.47 3.03 10.18
N VAL A 421 -33.87 2.85 11.32
CA VAL A 421 -33.78 3.82 12.41
C VAL A 421 -32.32 4.18 12.59
N GLU A 422 -31.98 5.44 12.38
CA GLU A 422 -30.65 5.95 12.63
C GLU A 422 -30.25 5.73 14.09
N THR A 423 -29.01 5.33 14.29
CA THR A 423 -28.39 5.06 15.59
C THR A 423 -26.95 5.54 15.57
N THR A 424 -26.19 5.33 16.62
CA THR A 424 -24.77 5.67 16.70
C THR A 424 -23.91 4.41 16.81
N ALA A 425 -22.66 4.50 16.35
CA ALA A 425 -21.70 3.41 16.55
C ALA A 425 -21.60 3.02 18.03
N ARG A 426 -21.68 3.97 18.95
CA ARG A 426 -21.67 3.74 20.41
C ARG A 426 -22.83 2.88 20.86
N GLU A 427 -24.07 3.19 20.45
CA GLU A 427 -25.26 2.43 20.83
C GLU A 427 -25.23 1.00 20.29
N VAL A 428 -24.71 0.83 19.05
CA VAL A 428 -24.53 -0.48 18.44
C VAL A 428 -23.49 -1.31 19.20
N VAL A 429 -22.34 -0.70 19.51
CA VAL A 429 -21.27 -1.35 20.29
C VAL A 429 -21.75 -1.71 21.70
N GLU A 430 -22.47 -0.83 22.39
CA GLU A 430 -23.06 -1.11 23.72
C GLU A 430 -24.09 -2.25 23.68
N THR A 431 -24.80 -2.40 22.56
CA THR A 431 -25.85 -3.40 22.41
C THR A 431 -25.30 -4.77 22.01
N TYR A 432 -24.31 -4.80 21.11
CA TYR A 432 -23.86 -6.03 20.44
C TYR A 432 -22.39 -6.39 20.73
N GLY A 433 -21.60 -5.53 21.39
CA GLY A 433 -20.17 -5.74 21.59
C GLY A 433 -19.77 -6.95 22.45
N GLY A 434 -20.68 -7.43 23.31
CA GLY A 434 -20.41 -8.59 24.17
C GLY A 434 -19.44 -8.31 25.33
N GLU A 435 -19.14 -9.35 26.14
CA GLU A 435 -18.31 -9.21 27.34
C GLU A 435 -16.82 -9.05 27.03
N ASP A 436 -16.36 -9.60 25.91
CA ASP A 436 -14.93 -9.59 25.50
C ASP A 436 -14.58 -8.45 24.52
N PHE A 437 -15.55 -7.60 24.19
CA PHE A 437 -15.35 -6.49 23.26
C PHE A 437 -14.36 -5.45 23.83
N GLN A 438 -13.38 -5.06 23.02
CA GLN A 438 -12.39 -4.04 23.36
C GLN A 438 -12.59 -2.82 22.45
N SER A 439 -13.17 -1.75 22.98
CA SER A 439 -13.25 -0.48 22.25
C SER A 439 -11.86 0.13 22.09
N ARG A 440 -11.60 0.68 20.92
CA ARG A 440 -10.40 1.49 20.65
C ARG A 440 -10.55 2.94 21.15
N TRP A 441 -11.75 3.33 21.53
CA TRP A 441 -12.05 4.71 21.96
C TRP A 441 -11.55 5.00 23.35
N PHE A 442 -11.10 6.23 23.54
CA PHE A 442 -10.67 6.72 24.85
C PHE A 442 -11.85 7.11 25.74
N SER A 443 -11.82 6.69 26.99
CA SER A 443 -12.89 7.00 27.95
C SER A 443 -12.77 8.38 28.59
N ASP A 444 -11.56 8.98 28.58
CA ASP A 444 -11.26 10.27 29.21
C ASP A 444 -11.45 11.49 28.30
N VAL A 445 -12.01 11.28 27.11
CA VAL A 445 -12.24 12.35 26.13
C VAL A 445 -13.71 12.79 26.02
N ALA A 446 -14.61 12.19 26.79
CA ALA A 446 -16.06 12.42 26.67
C ALA A 446 -16.47 13.90 26.84
N ASP A 447 -15.73 14.68 27.63
CA ASP A 447 -15.97 16.11 27.85
C ASP A 447 -15.20 17.01 26.85
N SER A 448 -14.36 16.44 25.96
CA SER A 448 -13.63 17.17 24.94
C SER A 448 -14.56 17.57 23.78
N PRO A 449 -14.49 18.82 23.27
CA PRO A 449 -15.21 19.20 22.07
C PRO A 449 -14.72 18.46 20.82
N TYR A 450 -13.59 17.75 20.90
CA TYR A 450 -12.95 16.99 19.82
C TYR A 450 -12.96 15.48 20.09
N ALA A 451 -13.89 15.00 20.92
CA ALA A 451 -13.97 13.58 21.30
C ALA A 451 -14.06 12.64 20.08
N ASP A 452 -14.88 13.00 19.10
CA ASP A 452 -15.06 12.19 17.90
C ASP A 452 -13.79 12.14 17.04
N ALA A 453 -13.14 13.28 16.79
CA ALA A 453 -11.86 13.33 16.07
C ALA A 453 -10.76 12.50 16.75
N ILE A 454 -10.67 12.57 18.09
CA ILE A 454 -9.71 11.77 18.87
C ILE A 454 -10.01 10.27 18.72
N ASN A 455 -11.27 9.88 18.85
CA ASN A 455 -11.69 8.48 18.76
C ASN A 455 -11.62 7.93 17.34
N THR A 456 -11.86 8.76 16.33
CA THR A 456 -11.62 8.40 14.92
C THR A 456 -10.15 8.06 14.68
N LEU A 457 -9.23 8.92 15.07
CA LEU A 457 -7.79 8.63 14.95
C LEU A 457 -7.36 7.39 15.77
N ALA A 458 -7.99 7.15 16.92
CA ALA A 458 -7.75 5.94 17.71
C ALA A 458 -8.27 4.68 16.99
N THR A 459 -9.43 4.77 16.33
CA THR A 459 -10.00 3.69 15.54
C THR A 459 -9.08 3.27 14.39
N TYR A 460 -8.42 4.24 13.73
CA TYR A 460 -7.40 4.00 12.71
C TYR A 460 -6.00 3.63 13.27
N GLY A 461 -5.86 3.51 14.60
CA GLY A 461 -4.57 3.18 15.22
C GLY A 461 -3.51 4.30 15.12
N ILE A 462 -3.92 5.51 14.76
CA ILE A 462 -3.03 6.69 14.66
C ILE A 462 -2.72 7.26 16.04
N LEU A 463 -3.68 7.21 16.97
CA LEU A 463 -3.49 7.64 18.35
C LEU A 463 -3.39 6.45 19.29
N ASN A 464 -2.40 6.51 20.18
CA ASN A 464 -2.28 5.62 21.34
C ASN A 464 -2.40 6.41 22.64
N GLY A 465 -3.04 5.83 23.64
CA GLY A 465 -3.06 6.34 25.00
C GLY A 465 -1.70 6.23 25.69
N ASP A 466 -1.62 6.81 26.87
CA ASP A 466 -0.49 6.58 27.77
C ASP A 466 -0.53 5.15 28.37
N SER A 467 0.39 4.85 29.29
CA SER A 467 0.46 3.54 29.95
C SER A 467 -0.78 3.17 30.78
N SER A 468 -1.68 4.12 31.05
CA SER A 468 -2.97 3.89 31.71
C SER A 468 -4.12 3.69 30.70
N GLY A 469 -3.87 3.85 29.39
CA GLY A 469 -4.89 3.82 28.33
C GLY A 469 -5.64 5.16 28.19
N SER A 470 -5.14 6.26 28.78
CA SER A 470 -5.76 7.58 28.73
C SER A 470 -5.14 8.45 27.62
N PHE A 471 -5.97 9.28 26.98
CA PHE A 471 -5.49 10.24 25.97
C PHE A 471 -4.96 11.52 26.60
N ASN A 472 -5.56 11.99 27.72
CA ASN A 472 -5.27 13.27 28.37
C ASN A 472 -5.50 14.48 27.44
N PRO A 473 -6.75 14.79 27.04
CA PRO A 473 -7.07 15.75 25.98
C PRO A 473 -6.56 17.17 26.27
N THR A 474 -6.64 17.65 27.52
CA THR A 474 -6.23 18.99 27.92
C THR A 474 -4.74 19.12 28.25
N GLY A 475 -3.95 18.07 28.08
CA GLY A 475 -2.50 18.11 28.26
C GLY A 475 -1.83 18.98 27.19
N GLU A 476 -0.83 19.76 27.61
CA GLU A 476 -0.01 20.54 26.66
C GLU A 476 0.92 19.60 25.85
N LEU A 477 1.09 19.87 24.55
CA LEU A 477 1.88 19.05 23.65
C LEU A 477 3.35 19.49 23.65
N THR A 478 4.28 18.53 23.83
CA THR A 478 5.71 18.78 23.65
C THR A 478 6.15 18.52 22.21
N ARG A 479 7.31 19.06 21.81
CA ARG A 479 7.92 18.84 20.50
C ARG A 479 8.15 17.36 20.21
N ALA A 480 8.62 16.58 21.19
CA ALA A 480 8.83 15.14 21.06
C ALA A 480 7.51 14.37 20.89
N GLN A 481 6.46 14.78 21.60
CA GLN A 481 5.14 14.15 21.47
C GLN A 481 4.52 14.38 20.08
N LEU A 482 4.70 15.57 19.48
CA LEU A 482 4.29 15.80 18.10
C LEU A 482 5.04 14.89 17.13
N CYS A 483 6.37 14.78 17.26
CA CYS A 483 7.13 13.87 16.40
C CYS A 483 6.66 12.42 16.53
N ALA A 484 6.33 11.97 17.74
CA ALA A 484 5.79 10.63 17.96
C ALA A 484 4.42 10.43 17.29
N LEU A 485 3.54 11.44 17.39
CA LEU A 485 2.24 11.43 16.73
C LEU A 485 2.39 11.33 15.21
N MET A 486 3.24 12.19 14.62
CA MET A 486 3.47 12.19 13.18
C MET A 486 4.15 10.89 12.69
N ALA A 487 5.18 10.40 13.41
CA ALA A 487 5.86 9.17 13.07
C ALA A 487 4.91 7.96 13.11
N GLN A 488 3.98 7.95 14.06
CA GLN A 488 2.95 6.92 14.15
C GLN A 488 1.91 7.05 13.02
N ALA A 489 1.45 8.27 12.73
CA ALA A 489 0.56 8.52 11.60
C ALA A 489 1.18 8.04 10.27
N LEU A 490 2.48 8.28 10.07
CA LEU A 490 3.22 7.82 8.90
C LEU A 490 3.68 6.35 8.98
N GLY A 491 3.63 5.71 10.16
CA GLY A 491 4.09 4.33 10.35
C GLY A 491 5.61 4.15 10.25
N ILE A 492 6.38 5.18 10.57
CA ILE A 492 7.82 5.22 10.35
C ILE A 492 8.62 5.29 11.65
N GLY A 493 9.87 4.82 11.56
CA GLY A 493 10.87 4.93 12.61
C GLY A 493 12.25 5.16 12.01
N TYR A 494 13.22 5.43 12.87
CA TYR A 494 14.60 5.70 12.51
C TYR A 494 15.55 4.91 13.42
N THR A 495 16.58 4.31 12.84
CA THR A 495 17.55 3.48 13.56
C THR A 495 18.98 4.05 13.57
N GLY A 496 19.21 5.18 12.89
CA GLY A 496 20.50 5.83 12.79
C GLY A 496 20.90 6.63 14.03
N GLU A 497 22.06 7.28 13.98
CA GLU A 497 22.51 8.21 15.03
C GLU A 497 21.74 9.53 14.95
N SER A 498 21.44 10.12 16.11
CA SER A 498 20.76 11.42 16.16
C SER A 498 21.67 12.54 15.71
N GLN A 499 21.12 13.45 14.90
CA GLN A 499 21.77 14.70 14.53
C GLN A 499 21.69 15.78 15.66
N PHE A 500 20.90 15.52 16.71
CA PHE A 500 20.69 16.47 17.82
C PHE A 500 21.43 16.04 19.08
N SER A 501 22.14 16.98 19.71
CA SER A 501 22.98 16.71 20.87
C SER A 501 22.21 16.35 22.15
N ASP A 502 20.91 16.70 22.21
CA ASP A 502 20.02 16.46 23.36
C ASP A 502 19.00 15.33 23.11
N VAL A 503 19.10 14.59 21.99
CA VAL A 503 18.26 13.44 21.65
C VAL A 503 19.10 12.17 21.77
N SER A 504 19.13 11.58 22.96
CA SER A 504 19.84 10.33 23.22
C SER A 504 19.05 9.13 22.68
N ALA A 505 19.75 8.14 22.11
CA ALA A 505 19.15 6.98 21.43
C ALA A 505 18.27 6.09 22.34
N ASP A 506 18.47 6.14 23.66
CA ASP A 506 17.68 5.40 24.66
C ASP A 506 16.34 6.07 25.03
N ARG A 507 16.09 7.26 24.50
CA ARG A 507 14.84 7.99 24.79
C ARG A 507 13.71 7.45 23.94
N TRP A 508 12.51 7.33 24.51
CA TRP A 508 11.32 6.80 23.85
C TRP A 508 10.94 7.53 22.56
N TYR A 509 11.29 8.82 22.45
CA TYR A 509 11.00 9.66 21.30
C TYR A 509 12.13 9.71 20.25
N ALA A 510 13.30 9.14 20.54
CA ALA A 510 14.49 9.32 19.70
C ALA A 510 14.26 8.91 18.24
N SER A 511 13.67 7.73 18.04
CA SER A 511 13.35 7.23 16.70
C SER A 511 12.40 8.17 15.95
N ALA A 512 11.35 8.64 16.61
CA ALA A 512 10.37 9.54 15.99
C ALA A 512 10.97 10.92 15.65
N VAL A 513 11.72 11.51 16.57
CA VAL A 513 12.36 12.82 16.33
C VAL A 513 13.33 12.75 15.16
N ASN A 514 14.15 11.71 15.11
CA ASN A 514 15.13 11.56 14.03
C ASN A 514 14.47 11.24 12.68
N ALA A 515 13.40 10.44 12.65
CA ALA A 515 12.63 10.19 11.43
C ALA A 515 12.00 11.48 10.88
N MET A 516 11.38 12.29 11.75
CA MET A 516 10.78 13.56 11.35
C MET A 516 11.81 14.58 10.87
N ALA A 517 13.01 14.54 11.43
CA ALA A 517 14.10 15.43 11.02
C ALA A 517 14.72 15.00 9.68
N GLU A 518 14.87 13.70 9.44
CA GLU A 518 15.36 13.15 8.16
C GLU A 518 14.41 13.51 7.01
N LEU A 519 13.12 13.46 7.25
CA LEU A 519 12.10 13.86 6.27
C LEU A 519 11.92 15.40 6.14
N GLY A 520 12.66 16.19 6.92
CA GLY A 520 12.58 17.64 6.87
C GLY A 520 11.29 18.25 7.48
N PHE A 521 10.49 17.46 8.19
CA PHE A 521 9.26 17.97 8.83
C PHE A 521 9.57 18.82 10.06
N VAL A 522 10.63 18.48 10.79
CA VAL A 522 11.11 19.22 11.95
C VAL A 522 12.56 19.64 11.78
N GLU A 523 12.91 20.75 12.40
CA GLU A 523 14.26 21.28 12.48
C GLU A 523 14.65 21.51 13.94
N GLY A 524 15.96 21.38 14.22
CA GLY A 524 16.53 21.76 15.50
C GLY A 524 16.83 23.26 15.57
N TYR A 525 17.43 23.64 16.68
CA TYR A 525 17.91 25.01 16.91
C TYR A 525 19.37 25.18 16.43
N SER A 526 19.77 26.42 16.25
CA SER A 526 21.12 26.77 15.74
C SER A 526 22.28 26.33 16.66
N ASP A 527 21.97 25.93 17.90
CA ASP A 527 22.93 25.38 18.88
C ASP A 527 23.11 23.86 18.79
N GLY A 528 22.43 23.22 17.82
CA GLY A 528 22.48 21.76 17.61
C GLY A 528 21.54 20.97 18.52
N THR A 529 20.61 21.62 19.23
CA THR A 529 19.60 20.95 20.06
C THR A 529 18.25 20.84 19.37
N PHE A 530 17.43 19.87 19.79
CA PHE A 530 16.02 19.71 19.37
C PHE A 530 15.04 20.27 20.41
N GLN A 531 15.40 20.25 21.67
CA GLN A 531 14.58 20.60 22.83
C GLN A 531 13.29 19.75 22.92
N PRO A 532 13.40 18.42 23.09
CA PRO A 532 12.28 17.49 22.98
C PRO A 532 11.16 17.74 24.00
N ASP A 533 11.50 18.19 25.21
CA ASP A 533 10.56 18.46 26.30
C ASP A 533 9.98 19.89 26.27
N ALA A 534 10.40 20.74 25.32
CA ALA A 534 9.83 22.07 25.17
C ALA A 534 8.38 21.99 24.71
N LEU A 535 7.52 22.80 25.30
CA LEU A 535 6.13 22.93 24.88
C LEU A 535 6.06 23.54 23.47
N LEU A 536 5.14 23.05 22.68
CA LEU A 536 4.97 23.45 21.29
C LEU A 536 4.04 24.65 21.21
N THR A 537 4.47 25.73 20.54
CA THR A 537 3.58 26.84 20.24
C THR A 537 2.68 26.55 19.04
N TYR A 538 1.53 27.23 18.93
CA TYR A 538 0.60 27.06 17.83
C TYR A 538 1.26 27.30 16.47
N GLU A 539 2.07 28.35 16.30
CA GLU A 539 2.72 28.62 15.03
C GLU A 539 3.76 27.55 14.64
N GLN A 540 4.46 26.95 15.63
CA GLN A 540 5.36 25.82 15.40
C GLN A 540 4.57 24.57 14.97
N PHE A 541 3.48 24.29 15.68
CA PHE A 541 2.60 23.15 15.38
C PHE A 541 2.02 23.25 13.97
N ILE A 542 1.41 24.38 13.61
CA ILE A 542 0.82 24.62 12.29
C ILE A 542 1.89 24.46 11.18
N THR A 543 3.11 24.96 11.40
CA THR A 543 4.20 24.83 10.44
C THR A 543 4.60 23.38 10.24
N PHE A 544 4.63 22.56 11.29
CA PHE A 544 4.90 21.12 11.15
C PHE A 544 3.78 20.41 10.40
N MET A 545 2.52 20.72 10.72
CA MET A 545 1.36 20.13 10.05
C MET A 545 1.29 20.50 8.56
N SER A 546 1.64 21.74 8.21
CA SER A 546 1.65 22.16 6.79
C SER A 546 2.73 21.46 5.96
N ARG A 547 3.90 21.16 6.54
CA ARG A 547 4.94 20.37 5.90
C ARG A 547 4.48 18.92 5.67
N LEU A 548 3.80 18.33 6.66
CA LEU A 548 3.17 17.01 6.49
C LEU A 548 2.13 17.04 5.38
N ALA A 549 1.24 18.02 5.35
CA ALA A 549 0.23 18.17 4.33
C ALA A 549 0.82 18.24 2.91
N ALA A 550 1.87 19.07 2.74
CA ALA A 550 2.57 19.22 1.47
C ALA A 550 3.33 17.95 1.03
N TYR A 551 3.74 17.10 1.98
CA TYR A 551 4.30 15.80 1.66
C TYR A 551 3.25 14.81 1.20
N LEU A 552 2.11 14.77 1.88
CA LEU A 552 1.05 13.79 1.65
C LEU A 552 0.26 14.02 0.38
N ASN A 553 0.11 15.28 -0.06
CA ASN A 553 -0.81 15.62 -1.14
C ASN A 553 -0.20 16.56 -2.17
N LEU A 554 -0.44 16.24 -3.44
CA LEU A 554 0.08 16.92 -4.59
C LEU A 554 -0.42 18.36 -4.73
N ASP A 555 -1.71 18.58 -4.50
CA ASP A 555 -2.32 19.91 -4.61
C ASP A 555 -1.80 20.84 -3.52
N VAL A 556 -1.58 20.31 -2.30
CA VAL A 556 -0.94 21.07 -1.21
C VAL A 556 0.49 21.43 -1.55
N TYR A 557 1.25 20.48 -2.12
CA TYR A 557 2.62 20.73 -2.57
C TYR A 557 2.69 21.87 -3.60
N GLU A 558 1.83 21.84 -4.63
CA GLU A 558 1.79 22.88 -5.66
C GLU A 558 1.31 24.22 -5.08
N TYR A 559 0.33 24.20 -4.16
CA TYR A 559 -0.13 25.40 -3.49
C TYR A 559 1.02 26.10 -2.73
N VAL A 560 1.82 25.34 -1.97
CA VAL A 560 2.99 25.86 -1.25
C VAL A 560 4.04 26.45 -2.20
N LYS A 561 4.31 25.74 -3.29
CA LYS A 561 5.29 26.16 -4.31
C LYS A 561 4.91 27.47 -4.99
N ASP A 562 3.62 27.70 -5.21
CA ASP A 562 3.10 28.88 -5.92
C ASP A 562 2.83 30.08 -4.99
N GLN A 563 3.04 29.96 -3.67
CA GLN A 563 2.84 31.05 -2.72
C GLN A 563 3.73 32.27 -3.01
N ASP A 564 3.14 33.46 -2.98
CA ASP A 564 3.87 34.73 -3.07
C ASP A 564 4.32 35.19 -1.66
N ALA A 565 5.62 35.10 -1.41
CA ALA A 565 6.22 35.49 -0.13
C ALA A 565 5.98 36.96 0.23
N GLN A 566 5.86 37.88 -0.75
CA GLN A 566 5.57 39.28 -0.47
C GLN A 566 4.10 39.47 -0.08
N ALA A 567 3.17 38.80 -0.77
CA ALA A 567 1.75 38.82 -0.43
C ALA A 567 1.52 38.27 0.99
N LEU A 568 2.16 37.16 1.36
CA LEU A 568 2.10 36.60 2.72
C LEU A 568 2.68 37.54 3.77
N ALA A 569 3.76 38.26 3.46
CA ALA A 569 4.37 39.22 4.38
C ALA A 569 3.46 40.41 4.67
N GLU A 570 2.70 40.88 3.68
CA GLU A 570 1.80 42.04 3.75
C GLU A 570 0.37 41.67 4.21
N ASP A 571 0.05 40.39 4.34
CA ASP A 571 -1.27 39.91 4.75
C ASP A 571 -1.58 40.32 6.19
N ALA A 572 -2.70 41.07 6.37
CA ALA A 572 -3.12 41.60 7.68
C ALA A 572 -3.64 40.49 8.62
N GLU A 573 -4.24 39.41 8.09
CA GLU A 573 -4.74 38.30 8.90
C GLU A 573 -3.58 37.46 9.45
N LEU A 574 -2.44 37.44 8.74
CA LEU A 574 -1.23 36.76 9.17
C LEU A 574 -0.28 37.66 9.99
N ALA A 575 -0.67 38.89 10.32
CA ALA A 575 0.21 39.85 10.97
C ALA A 575 0.67 39.44 12.38
N ALA A 576 -0.13 38.62 13.08
CA ALA A 576 0.21 38.13 14.42
C ALA A 576 1.27 37.02 14.42
N PHE A 577 1.49 36.34 13.27
CA PHE A 577 2.39 35.20 13.14
C PHE A 577 3.81 35.63 12.75
N SER A 578 4.79 34.87 13.19
CA SER A 578 6.19 35.02 12.79
C SER A 578 6.36 34.86 11.29
N SER A 579 7.28 35.58 10.66
CA SER A 579 7.48 35.54 9.20
C SER A 579 7.74 34.12 8.64
N TRP A 580 8.42 33.28 9.40
CA TRP A 580 8.72 31.91 9.04
C TRP A 580 7.50 30.98 9.10
N ALA A 581 6.48 31.32 9.89
CA ALA A 581 5.28 30.50 10.06
C ALA A 581 4.18 30.84 9.04
N LYS A 582 4.18 32.04 8.44
CA LYS A 582 3.09 32.55 7.61
C LYS A 582 2.71 31.64 6.46
N SER A 583 3.68 31.03 5.77
CA SER A 583 3.43 30.09 4.68
C SER A 583 2.63 28.88 5.18
N GLY A 584 3.06 28.27 6.27
CA GLY A 584 2.35 27.11 6.85
C GLY A 584 0.97 27.45 7.37
N VAL A 585 0.83 28.65 8.01
CA VAL A 585 -0.47 29.12 8.48
C VAL A 585 -1.44 29.37 7.34
N ASP A 586 -0.99 29.96 6.25
CA ASP A 586 -1.79 30.18 5.04
C ASP A 586 -2.32 28.87 4.45
N VAL A 587 -1.46 27.84 4.33
CA VAL A 587 -1.84 26.50 3.90
C VAL A 587 -2.95 25.94 4.80
N MET A 588 -2.70 25.86 6.09
CA MET A 588 -3.60 25.18 7.03
C MET A 588 -4.93 25.91 7.25
N ALA A 589 -4.96 27.24 7.07
CA ALA A 589 -6.15 28.04 7.26
C ALA A 589 -6.99 28.24 5.99
N ARG A 590 -6.37 28.21 4.79
CA ARG A 590 -7.00 28.67 3.56
C ARG A 590 -7.02 27.66 2.44
N MET A 591 -6.15 26.65 2.48
CA MET A 591 -6.28 25.55 1.55
C MET A 591 -7.49 24.70 1.95
N MET A 592 -8.45 24.64 1.06
CA MET A 592 -9.76 24.03 1.31
C MET A 592 -10.06 23.04 0.20
N ARG A 593 -10.52 21.84 0.56
CA ARG A 593 -11.14 20.93 -0.38
C ARG A 593 -12.62 21.29 -0.48
N SER A 594 -13.14 21.41 -1.71
CA SER A 594 -14.58 21.53 -1.93
C SER A 594 -15.22 20.19 -1.56
N SER A 595 -16.02 20.15 -0.50
CA SER A 595 -16.89 19.00 -0.26
C SER A 595 -18.05 18.99 -1.27
N ALA A 596 -18.69 17.84 -1.46
CA ALA A 596 -19.81 17.67 -2.40
C ALA A 596 -20.99 18.63 -2.13
N ASP A 597 -21.04 19.27 -0.97
CA ASP A 597 -22.07 20.22 -0.54
C ASP A 597 -21.59 21.68 -0.56
N ASP A 598 -20.44 21.98 -1.21
CA ASP A 598 -19.77 23.28 -1.22
C ASP A 598 -19.41 23.83 0.20
N SER A 599 -19.38 22.97 1.23
CA SER A 599 -18.94 23.38 2.54
C SER A 599 -17.42 23.53 2.59
N VAL A 600 -16.99 24.60 3.21
CA VAL A 600 -15.57 24.94 3.34
C VAL A 600 -15.09 24.43 4.71
N VAL A 601 -14.23 23.40 4.70
CA VAL A 601 -13.64 22.86 5.93
C VAL A 601 -12.22 23.40 6.07
N SER A 602 -11.94 24.14 7.16
CA SER A 602 -10.57 24.51 7.54
C SER A 602 -9.88 23.31 8.19
N MET A 603 -8.58 23.11 7.91
CA MET A 603 -7.78 22.11 8.64
C MET A 603 -7.59 22.48 10.11
N LEU A 604 -7.73 23.77 10.46
CA LEU A 604 -7.63 24.23 11.84
C LEU A 604 -8.96 24.07 12.57
N PRO A 605 -8.94 23.58 13.82
CA PRO A 605 -10.17 23.38 14.60
C PRO A 605 -10.76 24.67 15.15
N VAL A 606 -10.03 25.80 15.03
CA VAL A 606 -10.42 27.14 15.48
C VAL A 606 -10.19 28.16 14.39
N ALA A 607 -10.94 29.26 14.39
CA ALA A 607 -10.77 30.34 13.43
C ALA A 607 -9.40 31.02 13.58
N LEU A 608 -8.82 31.47 12.45
CA LEU A 608 -7.47 32.03 12.41
C LEU A 608 -7.31 33.26 13.35
N GLU A 609 -8.34 34.09 13.43
CA GLU A 609 -8.37 35.26 14.30
C GLU A 609 -8.37 34.94 15.79
N ASP A 610 -8.78 33.72 16.17
CA ASP A 610 -8.83 33.28 17.57
C ASP A 610 -7.52 32.61 18.02
N ILE A 611 -6.57 32.38 17.10
CA ILE A 611 -5.29 31.77 17.42
C ILE A 611 -4.32 32.78 18.02
N ASN A 612 -3.84 32.47 19.22
CA ASN A 612 -2.63 33.12 19.75
C ASN A 612 -1.40 32.30 19.29
N PRO A 613 -0.56 32.83 18.35
CA PRO A 613 0.57 32.08 17.80
C PRO A 613 1.57 31.56 18.83
N GLN A 614 1.69 32.24 19.96
CA GLN A 614 2.64 31.92 21.04
C GLN A 614 2.02 31.09 22.18
N ALA A 615 0.72 30.81 22.14
CA ALA A 615 0.10 29.91 23.10
C ALA A 615 0.57 28.45 22.84
N THR A 616 0.59 27.65 23.90
CA THR A 616 0.86 26.20 23.76
C THR A 616 -0.35 25.49 23.17
N VAL A 617 -0.10 24.51 22.32
CA VAL A 617 -1.16 23.68 21.72
C VAL A 617 -1.53 22.53 22.65
N LEU A 618 -2.82 22.26 22.79
CA LEU A 618 -3.33 21.14 23.57
C LEU A 618 -3.34 19.86 22.72
N ARG A 619 -3.25 18.70 23.37
CA ARG A 619 -3.27 17.39 22.70
C ARG A 619 -4.55 17.19 21.91
N GLU A 620 -5.70 17.63 22.42
CA GLU A 620 -7.00 17.53 21.74
C GLU A 620 -7.08 18.41 20.48
N GLU A 621 -6.47 19.60 20.51
CA GLU A 621 -6.41 20.51 19.36
C GLU A 621 -5.49 19.94 18.25
N ALA A 622 -4.38 19.34 18.66
CA ALA A 622 -3.46 18.68 17.74
C ALA A 622 -4.11 17.46 17.07
N ALA A 623 -4.86 16.65 17.83
CA ALA A 623 -5.60 15.51 17.29
C ALA A 623 -6.70 15.96 16.33
N ALA A 624 -7.48 16.98 16.68
CA ALA A 624 -8.51 17.54 15.81
C ALA A 624 -7.92 18.08 14.51
N THR A 625 -6.80 18.81 14.57
CA THR A 625 -6.12 19.30 13.36
C THR A 625 -5.63 18.16 12.48
N LEU A 626 -5.03 17.11 13.05
CA LEU A 626 -4.58 15.95 12.30
C LEU A 626 -5.76 15.21 11.67
N ASN A 627 -6.84 15.02 12.41
CA ASN A 627 -8.06 14.39 11.88
C ASN A 627 -8.63 15.18 10.69
N ASN A 628 -8.82 16.50 10.86
CA ASN A 628 -9.31 17.37 9.79
C ASN A 628 -8.39 17.33 8.55
N LEU A 629 -7.06 17.30 8.77
CA LEU A 629 -6.09 17.16 7.67
C LEU A 629 -6.27 15.86 6.91
N LEU A 630 -6.30 14.73 7.61
CA LEU A 630 -6.37 13.40 6.97
C LEU A 630 -7.71 13.17 6.27
N GLN A 631 -8.83 13.63 6.86
CA GLN A 631 -10.15 13.59 6.24
C GLN A 631 -10.22 14.50 5.01
N MET A 632 -9.74 15.75 5.13
CA MET A 632 -9.77 16.70 4.01
C MET A 632 -8.96 16.23 2.81
N LEU A 633 -7.86 15.53 3.04
CA LEU A 633 -7.07 14.91 1.99
C LEU A 633 -7.68 13.59 1.47
N GLY A 634 -8.73 13.06 2.09
CA GLY A 634 -9.30 11.75 1.74
C GLY A 634 -8.38 10.57 2.09
N ILE A 635 -7.46 10.75 3.06
CA ILE A 635 -6.57 9.67 3.53
C ILE A 635 -7.31 8.75 4.48
N ILE A 636 -8.23 9.28 5.27
CA ILE A 636 -9.21 8.55 6.08
C ILE A 636 -10.61 9.03 5.72
N ASP A 637 -11.60 8.15 5.81
CA ASP A 637 -12.96 8.42 5.33
C ASP A 637 -13.83 9.12 6.39
N TYR A 638 -13.47 9.05 7.67
CA TYR A 638 -14.25 9.54 8.82
C TYR A 638 -13.41 10.41 9.74
#